data_ab6395c87d2aade28b6802199b1c1bc7
#
_entry.id   ab6395c87d2aade28b6802199b1c1bc7
#
_cell.length_a   1.000
_cell.length_b   1.000
_cell.length_c   1.000
_cell.angle_alpha   90.00
_cell.angle_beta   90.00
_cell.angle_gamma   90.00
#
_symmetry.space_group_name_H-M   'P 1'
#
loop_
_entity.id
_entity.type
_entity.pdbx_description
1 polymer ?
#
loop_
_entity_poly.entity_id
_entity_poly.type
_entity_poly.pdbx_seq_one_letter_code
_entity_poly.pdbx_strand_id
1 'polypeptide(L)'
;MHPKFQKAISLFQKRNFKEAKNICEEILEIEPKNFDATHLYGIISYQTKNYGLSAELINKAVKINSNNAEAYNNLGIAFKKLNKFDSALESWNQAIKINPNFFEAYNNRGLIFVELKRLDDALESWNKAVEINPNFAEAYNNQGNVLSRMKKFNEALSCYNNAIKINPNFAEAYNNRANILNEFKKFNEALEDCYKSITINPKNAKAYYNRAIVQKELKQLDMAIESSDLAIKYNPNYAEAYKNKGHIFVELKNYDEAVESFSQAFKINPNLDNLLGSLIHTKHCIIEWKSFDKDLEELADKILKKNRVCTPFQSLMFFDSPELQSITAQTYVKEKYSDKNDLITVLDKQPNKKIRIGYYSADFRNHAMSFLLANLYELHDKSKFELIAFSFGPEKKDEMYYRISAAFDQFINVRLKSDDDIKKLSRELKIDIAVDLMAFTQYHRFGIFTKRCAPIQVNYLGYPGTSGAKCFDYIIADKTIIPEKNQKYYSEKIVYMPDTYQVNDSTKKISDKVFTREELGLPKEGFVFCCFNQSSKLNPEIFDIWMNLLKSINNSVLWILPQNETAIKNLQKEAALRNVNPKRIIFAQRMKMSDHLARHKAADLFIDTFPYTAHTTASDALWAGLPVLTRIGESFASRVAASLLNAIELSELVTYTKKEYENKAIELANNPNTLKEIKNKLNKNRHTKPLFNTKLFTNNLEMAYLKIYEKYVDNKKPDNIEIK
;
A
#
# COMPACT_ATOMS: atom_id res chain seq x y z
N MET A 1 -28.30 50.28 -29.28
CA MET A 1 -28.65 48.84 -29.33
C MET A 1 -29.67 48.67 -30.48
N HIS A 2 -29.42 47.72 -31.42
CA HIS A 2 -30.30 47.46 -32.53
C HIS A 2 -31.71 47.05 -32.05
N PRO A 3 -32.85 47.58 -32.59
CA PRO A 3 -34.19 47.31 -32.05
C PRO A 3 -34.58 45.83 -31.97
N LYS A 4 -34.10 44.98 -32.88
CA LYS A 4 -34.34 43.53 -32.87
C LYS A 4 -33.51 42.80 -31.82
N PHE A 5 -32.44 43.38 -31.23
CA PHE A 5 -31.50 42.70 -30.36
C PHE A 5 -32.14 42.26 -29.02
N GLN A 6 -33.05 43.12 -28.49
CA GLN A 6 -33.82 42.75 -27.27
C GLN A 6 -34.65 41.46 -27.45
N LYS A 7 -35.21 41.27 -28.67
CA LYS A 7 -35.92 40.02 -29.00
C LYS A 7 -34.99 38.82 -29.03
N ALA A 8 -33.76 38.98 -29.57
CA ALA A 8 -32.76 37.94 -29.59
C ALA A 8 -32.37 37.50 -28.15
N ILE A 9 -32.14 38.45 -27.22
CA ILE A 9 -31.86 38.20 -25.81
C ILE A 9 -33.02 37.43 -25.15
N SER A 10 -34.28 37.89 -25.35
CA SER A 10 -35.45 37.22 -24.77
C SER A 10 -35.57 35.76 -25.25
N LEU A 11 -35.33 35.51 -26.54
CA LEU A 11 -35.34 34.17 -27.11
C LEU A 11 -34.19 33.29 -26.54
N PHE A 12 -32.99 33.85 -26.40
CA PHE A 12 -31.85 33.19 -25.76
C PHE A 12 -32.18 32.77 -24.31
N GLN A 13 -32.76 33.69 -23.53
CA GLN A 13 -33.19 33.39 -22.14
C GLN A 13 -34.25 32.28 -22.08
N LYS A 14 -35.15 32.20 -23.08
CA LYS A 14 -36.14 31.14 -23.26
C LYS A 14 -35.56 29.87 -23.88
N ARG A 15 -34.23 29.78 -24.08
CA ARG A 15 -33.49 28.68 -24.73
C ARG A 15 -33.96 28.39 -26.17
N ASN A 16 -34.62 29.33 -26.84
CA ASN A 16 -34.93 29.22 -28.26
C ASN A 16 -33.72 29.68 -29.09
N PHE A 17 -32.65 28.85 -29.05
CA PHE A 17 -31.36 29.21 -29.67
C PHE A 17 -31.43 29.35 -31.18
N LYS A 18 -32.32 28.64 -31.86
CA LYS A 18 -32.47 28.67 -33.31
C LYS A 18 -32.98 30.05 -33.77
N GLU A 19 -34.05 30.55 -33.19
CA GLU A 19 -34.62 31.86 -33.55
C GLU A 19 -33.70 33.00 -33.07
N ALA A 20 -33.10 32.86 -31.85
CA ALA A 20 -32.15 33.85 -31.36
C ALA A 20 -30.95 34.01 -32.32
N LYS A 21 -30.43 32.88 -32.83
CA LYS A 21 -29.38 32.87 -33.85
C LYS A 21 -29.78 33.58 -35.12
N ASN A 22 -30.96 33.26 -35.69
CA ASN A 22 -31.44 33.85 -36.93
C ASN A 22 -31.54 35.40 -36.82
N ILE A 23 -32.03 35.89 -35.68
CA ILE A 23 -32.09 37.33 -35.45
C ILE A 23 -30.68 37.95 -35.37
N CYS A 24 -29.71 37.27 -34.73
CA CYS A 24 -28.33 37.76 -34.74
C CYS A 24 -27.76 37.80 -36.17
N GLU A 25 -28.02 36.81 -37.01
CA GLU A 25 -27.60 36.75 -38.41
C GLU A 25 -28.25 37.91 -39.22
N GLU A 26 -29.56 38.15 -39.09
CA GLU A 26 -30.25 39.28 -39.70
C GLU A 26 -29.63 40.65 -39.31
N ILE A 27 -29.27 40.80 -38.02
CA ILE A 27 -28.61 42.04 -37.56
C ILE A 27 -27.24 42.17 -38.20
N LEU A 28 -26.48 41.10 -38.31
CA LEU A 28 -25.12 41.10 -38.86
C LEU A 28 -25.07 41.23 -40.37
N GLU A 29 -26.14 40.90 -41.10
CA GLU A 29 -26.31 41.23 -42.52
C GLU A 29 -26.42 42.73 -42.75
N ILE A 30 -27.09 43.41 -41.82
CA ILE A 30 -27.30 44.92 -41.93
C ILE A 30 -26.11 45.65 -41.31
N GLU A 31 -25.64 45.17 -40.17
CA GLU A 31 -24.55 45.76 -39.36
C GLU A 31 -23.42 44.72 -39.09
N PRO A 32 -22.51 44.41 -40.04
CA PRO A 32 -21.49 43.42 -39.94
C PRO A 32 -20.50 43.63 -38.78
N LYS A 33 -20.42 44.82 -38.20
CA LYS A 33 -19.59 45.21 -37.07
C LYS A 33 -20.41 45.42 -35.78
N ASN A 34 -21.62 44.84 -35.67
CA ASN A 34 -22.41 44.94 -34.47
C ASN A 34 -21.84 44.01 -33.41
N PHE A 35 -21.20 44.59 -32.36
CA PHE A 35 -20.59 43.85 -31.26
C PHE A 35 -21.58 42.92 -30.54
N ASP A 36 -22.73 43.48 -30.14
CA ASP A 36 -23.72 42.76 -29.31
C ASP A 36 -24.26 41.54 -30.04
N ALA A 37 -24.62 41.64 -31.30
CA ALA A 37 -25.11 40.53 -32.11
C ALA A 37 -24.03 39.49 -32.38
N THR A 38 -22.78 39.91 -32.66
CA THR A 38 -21.64 38.97 -32.86
C THR A 38 -21.33 38.22 -31.61
N HIS A 39 -21.28 38.86 -30.44
CA HIS A 39 -20.99 38.25 -29.14
C HIS A 39 -22.10 37.27 -28.75
N LEU A 40 -23.37 37.69 -28.84
CA LEU A 40 -24.51 36.82 -28.52
C LEU A 40 -24.56 35.58 -29.42
N TYR A 41 -24.31 35.73 -30.71
CA TYR A 41 -24.22 34.59 -31.64
C TYR A 41 -23.09 33.64 -31.24
N GLY A 42 -21.93 34.15 -30.81
CA GLY A 42 -20.84 33.35 -30.29
C GLY A 42 -21.25 32.56 -29.04
N ILE A 43 -22.00 33.19 -28.11
CA ILE A 43 -22.53 32.49 -26.90
C ILE A 43 -23.57 31.43 -27.29
N ILE A 44 -24.48 31.72 -28.23
CA ILE A 44 -25.44 30.73 -28.76
C ILE A 44 -24.70 29.55 -29.37
N SER A 45 -23.65 29.82 -30.16
CA SER A 45 -22.82 28.75 -30.75
C SER A 45 -22.16 27.88 -29.71
N TYR A 46 -21.72 28.46 -28.58
CA TYR A 46 -21.21 27.69 -27.43
C TYR A 46 -22.30 26.80 -26.82
N GLN A 47 -23.49 27.32 -26.56
CA GLN A 47 -24.61 26.56 -25.97
C GLN A 47 -25.08 25.42 -26.88
N THR A 48 -24.96 25.60 -28.20
CA THR A 48 -25.26 24.56 -29.20
C THR A 48 -24.06 23.66 -29.51
N LYS A 49 -23.00 23.70 -28.67
CA LYS A 49 -21.78 22.88 -28.75
C LYS A 49 -20.92 23.09 -30.00
N ASN A 50 -21.16 24.16 -30.78
CA ASN A 50 -20.29 24.53 -31.87
C ASN A 50 -19.16 25.45 -31.39
N TYR A 51 -18.20 24.86 -30.68
CA TYR A 51 -17.15 25.60 -29.98
C TYR A 51 -16.18 26.29 -30.94
N GLY A 52 -15.96 25.74 -32.15
CA GLY A 52 -15.14 26.37 -33.19
C GLY A 52 -15.72 27.68 -33.64
N LEU A 53 -17.00 27.67 -34.06
CA LEU A 53 -17.72 28.88 -34.48
C LEU A 53 -17.88 29.88 -33.32
N SER A 54 -18.09 29.39 -32.09
CA SER A 54 -18.14 30.22 -30.89
C SER A 54 -16.84 31.01 -30.72
N ALA A 55 -15.69 30.35 -30.75
CA ALA A 55 -14.40 31.00 -30.62
C ALA A 55 -14.14 32.01 -31.75
N GLU A 56 -14.52 31.67 -32.98
CA GLU A 56 -14.39 32.59 -34.14
C GLU A 56 -15.21 33.84 -33.95
N LEU A 57 -16.51 33.70 -33.65
CA LEU A 57 -17.44 34.83 -33.48
C LEU A 57 -17.06 35.71 -32.29
N ILE A 58 -16.73 35.12 -31.15
CA ILE A 58 -16.34 35.91 -29.96
C ILE A 58 -14.99 36.61 -30.22
N ASN A 59 -14.05 35.94 -30.93
CA ASN A 59 -12.79 36.59 -31.34
C ASN A 59 -13.04 37.76 -32.31
N LYS A 60 -14.05 37.66 -33.19
CA LYS A 60 -14.49 38.79 -34.02
C LYS A 60 -15.11 39.91 -33.16
N ALA A 61 -15.93 39.56 -32.18
CA ALA A 61 -16.53 40.51 -31.25
C ALA A 61 -15.48 41.30 -30.45
N VAL A 62 -14.46 40.65 -29.87
CA VAL A 62 -13.40 41.35 -29.13
C VAL A 62 -12.52 42.24 -30.03
N LYS A 63 -12.46 41.97 -31.34
CA LYS A 63 -11.81 42.87 -32.30
C LYS A 63 -12.66 44.10 -32.58
N ILE A 64 -13.99 43.99 -32.49
CA ILE A 64 -14.91 45.14 -32.65
C ILE A 64 -14.90 46.02 -31.40
N ASN A 65 -14.96 45.37 -30.22
CA ASN A 65 -14.86 46.07 -28.95
C ASN A 65 -13.81 45.38 -28.07
N SER A 66 -12.58 45.88 -28.08
CA SER A 66 -11.43 45.35 -27.36
C SER A 66 -11.44 45.70 -25.86
N ASN A 67 -12.43 46.45 -25.36
CA ASN A 67 -12.53 46.83 -23.94
C ASN A 67 -13.69 46.12 -23.22
N ASN A 68 -14.03 44.90 -23.63
CA ASN A 68 -15.10 44.13 -23.02
C ASN A 68 -14.52 42.86 -22.32
N ALA A 69 -14.40 42.92 -21.01
CA ALA A 69 -13.85 41.82 -20.20
C ALA A 69 -14.69 40.54 -20.29
N GLU A 70 -16.02 40.64 -20.34
CA GLU A 70 -16.94 39.51 -20.45
C GLU A 70 -16.75 38.73 -21.75
N ALA A 71 -16.58 39.45 -22.87
CA ALA A 71 -16.33 38.81 -24.16
C ALA A 71 -14.99 38.04 -24.17
N TYR A 72 -13.93 38.61 -23.59
CA TYR A 72 -12.67 37.87 -23.41
C TYR A 72 -12.80 36.67 -22.48
N ASN A 73 -13.56 36.77 -21.39
CA ASN A 73 -13.85 35.63 -20.54
C ASN A 73 -14.57 34.51 -21.31
N ASN A 74 -15.59 34.86 -22.09
CA ASN A 74 -16.32 33.90 -22.92
C ASN A 74 -15.46 33.30 -24.04
N LEU A 75 -14.52 34.05 -24.60
CA LEU A 75 -13.54 33.57 -25.56
C LEU A 75 -12.61 32.53 -24.91
N GLY A 76 -12.13 32.79 -23.69
CA GLY A 76 -11.34 31.85 -22.92
C GLY A 76 -12.09 30.55 -22.66
N ILE A 77 -13.37 30.63 -22.30
CA ILE A 77 -14.23 29.45 -22.09
C ILE A 77 -14.38 28.64 -23.40
N ALA A 78 -14.56 29.30 -24.56
CA ALA A 78 -14.64 28.65 -25.86
C ALA A 78 -13.31 27.95 -26.23
N PHE A 79 -12.15 28.61 -26.05
CA PHE A 79 -10.84 28.03 -26.31
C PHE A 79 -10.53 26.83 -25.36
N LYS A 80 -10.94 26.92 -24.10
CA LYS A 80 -10.82 25.77 -23.15
C LYS A 80 -11.54 24.53 -23.70
N LYS A 81 -12.76 24.69 -24.24
CA LYS A 81 -13.51 23.56 -24.85
C LYS A 81 -12.84 22.97 -26.09
N LEU A 82 -12.02 23.76 -26.78
CA LEU A 82 -11.20 23.33 -27.92
C LEU A 82 -9.82 22.80 -27.49
N ASN A 83 -9.54 22.68 -26.20
CA ASN A 83 -8.23 22.34 -25.63
C ASN A 83 -7.07 23.27 -26.05
N LYS A 84 -7.40 24.53 -26.47
CA LYS A 84 -6.45 25.60 -26.82
C LYS A 84 -6.10 26.39 -25.57
N PHE A 85 -5.32 25.77 -24.66
CA PHE A 85 -5.10 26.25 -23.28
C PHE A 85 -4.34 27.61 -23.26
N ASP A 86 -3.33 27.80 -24.12
CA ASP A 86 -2.57 29.04 -24.18
C ASP A 86 -3.45 30.22 -24.64
N SER A 87 -4.28 30.00 -25.67
CA SER A 87 -5.23 30.99 -26.13
C SER A 87 -6.30 31.33 -25.07
N ALA A 88 -6.71 30.33 -24.29
CA ALA A 88 -7.63 30.55 -23.19
C ALA A 88 -7.00 31.40 -22.09
N LEU A 89 -5.73 31.12 -21.70
CA LEU A 89 -4.98 31.92 -20.73
C LEU A 89 -4.81 33.35 -21.17
N GLU A 90 -4.45 33.58 -22.45
CA GLU A 90 -4.31 34.93 -23.02
C GLU A 90 -5.63 35.67 -22.94
N SER A 91 -6.73 35.02 -23.28
CA SER A 91 -8.07 35.64 -23.21
C SER A 91 -8.45 36.05 -21.79
N TRP A 92 -8.23 35.17 -20.79
CA TRP A 92 -8.52 35.54 -19.40
C TRP A 92 -7.55 36.59 -18.84
N ASN A 93 -6.27 36.58 -19.24
CA ASN A 93 -5.35 37.66 -18.89
C ASN A 93 -5.81 39.02 -19.45
N GLN A 94 -6.34 39.06 -20.67
CA GLN A 94 -6.94 40.28 -21.24
C GLN A 94 -8.22 40.67 -20.47
N ALA A 95 -9.10 39.72 -20.15
CA ALA A 95 -10.28 39.98 -19.32
C ALA A 95 -9.92 40.64 -17.98
N ILE A 96 -8.90 40.07 -17.29
CA ILE A 96 -8.39 40.57 -16.01
C ILE A 96 -7.73 41.96 -16.17
N LYS A 97 -6.99 42.17 -17.25
CA LYS A 97 -6.38 43.47 -17.54
C LYS A 97 -7.43 44.58 -17.72
N ILE A 98 -8.55 44.25 -18.38
CA ILE A 98 -9.65 45.16 -18.61
C ILE A 98 -10.46 45.39 -17.32
N ASN A 99 -10.77 44.33 -16.61
CA ASN A 99 -11.46 44.35 -15.33
C ASN A 99 -10.69 43.58 -14.26
N PRO A 100 -9.83 44.24 -13.46
CA PRO A 100 -9.08 43.61 -12.39
C PRO A 100 -9.94 42.99 -11.29
N ASN A 101 -11.22 43.32 -11.19
CA ASN A 101 -12.17 42.78 -10.21
C ASN A 101 -13.05 41.66 -10.78
N PHE A 102 -12.67 41.07 -11.92
CA PHE A 102 -13.45 39.98 -12.55
C PHE A 102 -13.10 38.61 -11.97
N PHE A 103 -13.67 38.27 -10.80
CA PHE A 103 -13.35 37.07 -10.06
C PHE A 103 -13.60 35.77 -10.85
N GLU A 104 -14.61 35.71 -11.74
CA GLU A 104 -14.84 34.53 -12.58
C GLU A 104 -13.71 34.30 -13.59
N ALA A 105 -13.09 35.33 -14.12
CA ALA A 105 -11.94 35.21 -15.02
C ALA A 105 -10.72 34.61 -14.27
N TYR A 106 -10.47 35.05 -13.03
CA TYR A 106 -9.45 34.44 -12.17
C TYR A 106 -9.76 32.98 -11.85
N ASN A 107 -11.00 32.64 -11.52
CA ASN A 107 -11.41 31.26 -11.29
C ASN A 107 -11.16 30.36 -12.50
N ASN A 108 -11.59 30.84 -13.70
CA ASN A 108 -11.42 30.10 -14.94
C ASN A 108 -9.94 29.94 -15.32
N ARG A 109 -9.12 30.97 -15.11
CA ARG A 109 -7.67 30.91 -15.28
C ARG A 109 -7.02 29.87 -14.34
N GLY A 110 -7.45 29.83 -13.08
CA GLY A 110 -7.00 28.83 -12.09
C GLY A 110 -7.26 27.41 -12.56
N LEU A 111 -8.43 27.12 -13.12
CA LEU A 111 -8.76 25.79 -13.66
C LEU A 111 -7.79 25.36 -14.79
N ILE A 112 -7.36 26.28 -15.66
CA ILE A 112 -6.39 25.91 -16.72
C ILE A 112 -4.99 25.70 -16.17
N PHE A 113 -4.57 26.47 -15.18
CA PHE A 113 -3.29 26.21 -14.55
C PHE A 113 -3.22 24.81 -13.93
N VAL A 114 -4.34 24.26 -13.43
CA VAL A 114 -4.40 22.86 -12.96
C VAL A 114 -4.20 21.89 -14.13
N GLU A 115 -4.86 22.10 -15.28
CA GLU A 115 -4.67 21.27 -16.49
C GLU A 115 -3.21 21.29 -16.97
N LEU A 116 -2.56 22.45 -16.87
CA LEU A 116 -1.15 22.66 -17.20
C LEU A 116 -0.18 22.21 -16.09
N LYS A 117 -0.68 21.63 -14.99
CA LYS A 117 0.09 21.20 -13.80
C LYS A 117 0.85 22.35 -13.09
N ARG A 118 0.43 23.60 -13.29
CA ARG A 118 0.97 24.81 -12.68
C ARG A 118 0.17 25.14 -11.41
N LEU A 119 0.36 24.33 -10.37
CA LEU A 119 -0.52 24.34 -9.18
C LEU A 119 -0.38 25.63 -8.35
N ASP A 120 0.81 26.19 -8.26
CA ASP A 120 1.03 27.45 -7.52
C ASP A 120 0.36 28.63 -8.22
N ASP A 121 0.42 28.73 -9.55
CA ASP A 121 -0.27 29.77 -10.32
C ASP A 121 -1.81 29.61 -10.23
N ALA A 122 -2.29 28.38 -10.13
CA ALA A 122 -3.71 28.13 -9.89
C ALA A 122 -4.15 28.69 -8.53
N LEU A 123 -3.37 28.43 -7.45
CA LEU A 123 -3.66 28.96 -6.12
C LEU A 123 -3.63 30.49 -6.09
N GLU A 124 -2.64 31.12 -6.75
CA GLU A 124 -2.58 32.58 -6.86
C GLU A 124 -3.84 33.15 -7.53
N SER A 125 -4.30 32.52 -8.63
CA SER A 125 -5.50 32.93 -9.31
C SER A 125 -6.74 32.83 -8.41
N TRP A 126 -6.93 31.73 -7.70
CA TRP A 126 -8.07 31.60 -6.79
C TRP A 126 -7.94 32.44 -5.52
N ASN A 127 -6.74 32.73 -5.03
CA ASN A 127 -6.54 33.72 -3.96
C ASN A 127 -7.08 35.09 -4.38
N LYS A 128 -6.79 35.53 -5.61
CA LYS A 128 -7.36 36.76 -6.14
C LYS A 128 -8.88 36.68 -6.31
N ALA A 129 -9.41 35.55 -6.79
CA ALA A 129 -10.86 35.40 -6.94
C ALA A 129 -11.60 35.53 -5.59
N VAL A 130 -11.09 34.91 -4.50
CA VAL A 130 -11.74 35.01 -3.18
C VAL A 130 -11.44 36.32 -2.45
N GLU A 131 -10.34 36.99 -2.76
CA GLU A 131 -10.05 38.36 -2.29
C GLU A 131 -11.08 39.35 -2.84
N ILE A 132 -11.44 39.20 -4.13
CA ILE A 132 -12.42 40.03 -4.81
C ILE A 132 -13.86 39.70 -4.39
N ASN A 133 -14.17 38.41 -4.35
CA ASN A 133 -15.47 37.90 -3.93
C ASN A 133 -15.33 36.84 -2.81
N PRO A 134 -15.35 37.26 -1.54
CA PRO A 134 -15.24 36.32 -0.39
C PRO A 134 -16.40 35.31 -0.27
N ASN A 135 -17.51 35.50 -1.02
CA ASN A 135 -18.65 34.59 -1.02
C ASN A 135 -18.63 33.60 -2.22
N PHE A 136 -17.47 33.41 -2.84
CA PHE A 136 -17.35 32.52 -3.98
C PHE A 136 -16.96 31.08 -3.56
N ALA A 137 -17.96 30.28 -3.17
CA ALA A 137 -17.79 28.92 -2.67
C ALA A 137 -16.99 28.01 -3.61
N GLU A 138 -17.20 28.12 -4.92
CA GLU A 138 -16.52 27.29 -5.93
C GLU A 138 -15.00 27.54 -5.94
N ALA A 139 -14.55 28.78 -5.80
CA ALA A 139 -13.12 29.10 -5.75
C ALA A 139 -12.45 28.46 -4.50
N TYR A 140 -13.10 28.54 -3.36
CA TYR A 140 -12.60 27.85 -2.14
C TYR A 140 -12.54 26.33 -2.34
N ASN A 141 -13.56 25.70 -2.91
CA ASN A 141 -13.51 24.26 -3.20
C ASN A 141 -12.37 23.91 -4.15
N ASN A 142 -12.14 24.72 -5.20
CA ASN A 142 -11.06 24.52 -6.15
C ASN A 142 -9.68 24.71 -5.50
N GLN A 143 -9.50 25.72 -4.65
CA GLN A 143 -8.30 25.88 -3.83
C GLN A 143 -8.05 24.63 -2.98
N GLY A 144 -9.08 24.15 -2.26
CA GLY A 144 -9.03 22.95 -1.44
C GLY A 144 -8.57 21.73 -2.24
N ASN A 145 -9.08 21.56 -3.47
CA ASN A 145 -8.70 20.46 -4.35
C ASN A 145 -7.20 20.50 -4.70
N VAL A 146 -6.65 21.66 -5.00
CA VAL A 146 -5.21 21.80 -5.32
C VAL A 146 -4.36 21.63 -4.07
N LEU A 147 -4.73 22.23 -2.96
CA LEU A 147 -4.02 22.07 -1.68
C LEU A 147 -4.00 20.60 -1.22
N SER A 148 -5.10 19.88 -1.44
CA SER A 148 -5.16 18.43 -1.20
C SER A 148 -4.16 17.66 -2.09
N ARG A 149 -4.08 17.97 -3.39
CA ARG A 149 -3.08 17.40 -4.31
C ARG A 149 -1.64 17.70 -3.89
N MET A 150 -1.41 18.91 -3.34
CA MET A 150 -0.12 19.33 -2.78
C MET A 150 0.15 18.72 -1.37
N LYS A 151 -0.78 17.91 -0.84
CA LYS A 151 -0.76 17.34 0.52
C LYS A 151 -0.74 18.38 1.64
N LYS A 152 -1.21 19.59 1.39
CA LYS A 152 -1.42 20.66 2.37
C LYS A 152 -2.82 20.52 2.99
N PHE A 153 -3.02 19.42 3.73
CA PHE A 153 -4.36 18.98 4.16
C PHE A 153 -5.06 19.93 5.13
N ASN A 154 -4.34 20.60 6.02
CA ASN A 154 -4.95 21.59 6.94
C ASN A 154 -5.49 22.80 6.20
N GLU A 155 -4.73 23.32 5.22
CA GLU A 155 -5.16 24.42 4.37
C GLU A 155 -6.35 24.00 3.50
N ALA A 156 -6.31 22.79 2.92
CA ALA A 156 -7.43 22.24 2.16
C ALA A 156 -8.71 22.14 2.99
N LEU A 157 -8.60 21.64 4.23
CA LEU A 157 -9.73 21.54 5.16
C LEU A 157 -10.36 22.91 5.44
N SER A 158 -9.53 23.95 5.65
CA SER A 158 -10.02 25.32 5.84
C SER A 158 -10.78 25.83 4.61
N CYS A 159 -10.26 25.58 3.42
CA CYS A 159 -10.93 25.97 2.17
C CYS A 159 -12.29 25.29 2.01
N TYR A 160 -12.39 23.97 2.25
CA TYR A 160 -13.68 23.26 2.17
C TYR A 160 -14.66 23.74 3.24
N ASN A 161 -14.19 24.06 4.45
CA ASN A 161 -15.04 24.66 5.50
C ASN A 161 -15.64 25.99 5.06
N ASN A 162 -14.84 26.86 4.42
CA ASN A 162 -15.32 28.12 3.87
C ASN A 162 -16.34 27.89 2.75
N ALA A 163 -16.06 26.99 1.81
CA ALA A 163 -16.98 26.63 0.74
C ALA A 163 -18.34 26.16 1.26
N ILE A 164 -18.33 25.27 2.28
CA ILE A 164 -19.56 24.75 2.92
C ILE A 164 -20.31 25.84 3.72
N LYS A 165 -19.57 26.71 4.42
CA LYS A 165 -20.16 27.84 5.15
C LYS A 165 -20.90 28.80 4.21
N ILE A 166 -20.33 29.08 3.04
CA ILE A 166 -20.92 29.96 2.03
C ILE A 166 -22.10 29.27 1.34
N ASN A 167 -21.94 28.02 0.95
CA ASN A 167 -22.98 27.20 0.30
C ASN A 167 -23.20 25.88 1.04
N PRO A 168 -24.13 25.80 2.00
CA PRO A 168 -24.44 24.56 2.74
C PRO A 168 -25.01 23.43 1.87
N ASN A 169 -25.37 23.69 0.61
CA ASN A 169 -25.86 22.68 -0.34
C ASN A 169 -24.79 22.31 -1.38
N PHE A 170 -23.51 22.49 -1.06
CA PHE A 170 -22.41 22.17 -1.98
C PHE A 170 -21.93 20.72 -1.78
N ALA A 171 -22.61 19.75 -2.41
CA ALA A 171 -22.32 18.31 -2.30
C ALA A 171 -20.85 17.95 -2.55
N GLU A 172 -20.19 18.61 -3.53
CA GLU A 172 -18.81 18.32 -3.87
C GLU A 172 -17.84 18.74 -2.74
N ALA A 173 -18.08 19.87 -2.10
CA ALA A 173 -17.24 20.35 -1.00
C ALA A 173 -17.30 19.40 0.22
N TYR A 174 -18.49 18.88 0.57
CA TYR A 174 -18.63 17.84 1.58
C TYR A 174 -17.86 16.57 1.20
N ASN A 175 -18.03 16.10 -0.04
CA ASN A 175 -17.32 14.91 -0.53
C ASN A 175 -15.80 15.06 -0.47
N ASN A 176 -15.29 16.22 -0.83
CA ASN A 176 -13.86 16.53 -0.84
C ASN A 176 -13.33 16.66 0.61
N ARG A 177 -14.11 17.29 1.50
CA ARG A 177 -13.77 17.39 2.93
C ARG A 177 -13.74 16.02 3.61
N ALA A 178 -14.66 15.11 3.27
CA ALA A 178 -14.67 13.74 3.75
C ALA A 178 -13.35 13.01 3.47
N ASN A 179 -12.76 13.21 2.28
CA ASN A 179 -11.45 12.63 1.96
C ASN A 179 -10.36 13.15 2.90
N ILE A 180 -10.31 14.45 3.19
CA ILE A 180 -9.31 15.03 4.09
C ILE A 180 -9.52 14.55 5.53
N LEU A 181 -10.77 14.48 5.98
CA LEU A 181 -11.11 13.96 7.30
C LEU A 181 -10.70 12.48 7.46
N ASN A 182 -10.84 11.67 6.39
CA ASN A 182 -10.35 10.29 6.37
C ASN A 182 -8.81 10.23 6.49
N GLU A 183 -8.06 11.10 5.82
CA GLU A 183 -6.60 11.19 5.98
C GLU A 183 -6.22 11.55 7.43
N PHE A 184 -6.99 12.41 8.10
CA PHE A 184 -6.81 12.74 9.51
C PHE A 184 -7.35 11.68 10.49
N LYS A 185 -7.82 10.53 10.00
CA LYS A 185 -8.44 9.47 10.81
C LYS A 185 -9.70 9.89 11.58
N LYS A 186 -10.33 10.97 11.16
CA LYS A 186 -11.60 11.50 11.69
C LYS A 186 -12.78 10.82 10.97
N PHE A 187 -12.87 9.50 11.14
CA PHE A 187 -13.75 8.65 10.34
C PHE A 187 -15.24 8.99 10.51
N ASN A 188 -15.69 9.32 11.73
CA ASN A 188 -17.09 9.65 11.97
C ASN A 188 -17.49 10.97 11.29
N GLU A 189 -16.65 12.01 11.39
CA GLU A 189 -16.85 13.28 10.69
C GLU A 189 -16.84 13.09 9.16
N ALA A 190 -15.92 12.25 8.65
CA ALA A 190 -15.84 11.91 7.23
C ALA A 190 -17.13 11.19 6.75
N LEU A 191 -17.66 10.27 7.56
CA LEU A 191 -18.89 9.54 7.23
C LEU A 191 -20.11 10.46 7.20
N GLU A 192 -20.19 11.40 8.14
CA GLU A 192 -21.25 12.43 8.17
C GLU A 192 -21.22 13.29 6.90
N ASP A 193 -20.05 13.73 6.48
CA ASP A 193 -19.88 14.49 5.25
C ASP A 193 -20.28 13.69 3.99
N CYS A 194 -19.96 12.39 3.94
CA CYS A 194 -20.42 11.52 2.87
C CYS A 194 -21.96 11.46 2.83
N TYR A 195 -22.63 11.32 3.99
CA TYR A 195 -24.10 11.33 4.05
C TYR A 195 -24.68 12.67 3.61
N LYS A 196 -24.12 13.80 4.02
CA LYS A 196 -24.54 15.12 3.56
C LYS A 196 -24.42 15.25 2.04
N SER A 197 -23.28 14.88 1.48
CA SER A 197 -23.07 14.89 0.03
C SER A 197 -24.10 14.04 -0.72
N ILE A 198 -24.41 12.84 -0.23
CA ILE A 198 -25.42 11.92 -0.80
C ILE A 198 -26.83 12.49 -0.67
N THR A 199 -27.19 13.10 0.46
CA THR A 199 -28.49 13.73 0.67
C THR A 199 -28.73 14.87 -0.33
N ILE A 200 -27.70 15.69 -0.58
CA ILE A 200 -27.80 16.80 -1.54
C ILE A 200 -27.81 16.27 -2.99
N ASN A 201 -26.97 15.29 -3.29
CA ASN A 201 -26.91 14.67 -4.62
C ASN A 201 -26.94 13.14 -4.53
N PRO A 202 -28.13 12.50 -4.57
CA PRO A 202 -28.31 11.06 -4.40
C PRO A 202 -27.67 10.20 -5.51
N LYS A 203 -27.22 10.79 -6.61
CA LYS A 203 -26.55 10.07 -7.71
C LYS A 203 -25.04 10.31 -7.73
N ASN A 204 -24.47 10.88 -6.68
CA ASN A 204 -23.04 11.15 -6.59
C ASN A 204 -22.23 9.86 -6.33
N ALA A 205 -21.79 9.19 -7.40
CA ALA A 205 -20.98 7.97 -7.31
C ALA A 205 -19.71 8.13 -6.45
N LYS A 206 -19.06 9.33 -6.49
CA LYS A 206 -17.85 9.61 -5.69
C LYS A 206 -18.15 9.64 -4.20
N ALA A 207 -19.31 10.16 -3.78
CA ALA A 207 -19.68 10.19 -2.37
C ALA A 207 -19.94 8.78 -1.81
N TYR A 208 -20.56 7.91 -2.57
CA TYR A 208 -20.71 6.49 -2.21
C TYR A 208 -19.35 5.77 -2.13
N TYR A 209 -18.45 6.03 -3.09
CA TYR A 209 -17.10 5.48 -3.08
C TYR A 209 -16.31 5.93 -1.84
N ASN A 210 -16.35 7.21 -1.48
CA ASN A 210 -15.68 7.73 -0.29
C ASN A 210 -16.31 7.16 0.99
N ARG A 211 -17.64 7.02 1.02
CA ARG A 211 -18.33 6.34 2.12
C ARG A 211 -17.84 4.90 2.29
N ALA A 212 -17.68 4.16 1.19
CA ALA A 212 -17.16 2.80 1.23
C ALA A 212 -15.72 2.72 1.79
N ILE A 213 -14.86 3.68 1.43
CA ILE A 213 -13.51 3.77 2.00
C ILE A 213 -13.56 3.98 3.51
N VAL A 214 -14.35 4.95 3.98
CA VAL A 214 -14.46 5.27 5.41
C VAL A 214 -15.05 4.10 6.19
N GLN A 215 -16.10 3.45 5.67
CA GLN A 215 -16.72 2.26 6.28
C GLN A 215 -15.74 1.09 6.39
N LYS A 216 -14.88 0.87 5.37
CA LYS A 216 -13.82 -0.13 5.41
C LYS A 216 -12.81 0.16 6.54
N GLU A 217 -12.37 1.41 6.70
CA GLU A 217 -11.48 1.81 7.79
C GLU A 217 -12.13 1.60 9.18
N LEU A 218 -13.44 1.80 9.29
CA LEU A 218 -14.25 1.51 10.48
C LEU A 218 -14.54 0.02 10.67
N LYS A 219 -14.11 -0.87 9.76
CA LYS A 219 -14.40 -2.32 9.75
C LYS A 219 -15.88 -2.67 9.57
N GLN A 220 -16.65 -1.77 8.99
CA GLN A 220 -18.05 -1.98 8.57
C GLN A 220 -18.07 -2.56 7.16
N LEU A 221 -17.52 -3.77 6.98
CA LEU A 221 -17.17 -4.31 5.66
C LEU A 221 -18.40 -4.57 4.77
N ASP A 222 -19.49 -5.08 5.31
CA ASP A 222 -20.73 -5.32 4.57
C ASP A 222 -21.33 -4.00 4.06
N MET A 223 -21.37 -2.97 4.91
CA MET A 223 -21.82 -1.63 4.52
C MET A 223 -20.91 -1.00 3.46
N ALA A 224 -19.59 -1.29 3.53
CA ALA A 224 -18.63 -0.81 2.56
C ALA A 224 -18.84 -1.48 1.18
N ILE A 225 -19.23 -2.75 1.13
CA ILE A 225 -19.61 -3.43 -0.12
C ILE A 225 -20.86 -2.77 -0.70
N GLU A 226 -21.91 -2.59 0.09
CA GLU A 226 -23.15 -1.93 -0.35
C GLU A 226 -22.88 -0.53 -0.90
N SER A 227 -22.04 0.24 -0.23
CA SER A 227 -21.63 1.57 -0.70
C SER A 227 -20.86 1.51 -2.02
N SER A 228 -19.96 0.51 -2.18
CA SER A 228 -19.24 0.30 -3.44
C SER A 228 -20.20 -0.08 -4.57
N ASP A 229 -21.22 -0.90 -4.30
CA ASP A 229 -22.23 -1.28 -5.29
C ASP A 229 -23.09 -0.08 -5.74
N LEU A 230 -23.43 0.82 -4.83
CA LEU A 230 -24.12 2.05 -5.17
C LEU A 230 -23.22 2.99 -6.01
N ALA A 231 -21.94 3.09 -5.69
CA ALA A 231 -20.99 3.84 -6.51
C ALA A 231 -20.92 3.29 -7.94
N ILE A 232 -20.84 1.97 -8.10
CA ILE A 232 -20.82 1.27 -9.38
C ILE A 232 -22.18 1.43 -10.11
N LYS A 233 -23.30 1.33 -9.41
CA LYS A 233 -24.64 1.54 -9.99
C LYS A 233 -24.77 2.92 -10.64
N TYR A 234 -24.26 3.96 -10.00
CA TYR A 234 -24.34 5.34 -10.53
C TYR A 234 -23.22 5.68 -11.51
N ASN A 235 -22.10 4.97 -11.48
CA ASN A 235 -21.05 5.04 -12.48
C ASN A 235 -20.50 3.64 -12.79
N PRO A 236 -21.05 2.91 -13.77
CA PRO A 236 -20.60 1.56 -14.14
C PRO A 236 -19.14 1.45 -14.60
N ASN A 237 -18.53 2.57 -15.02
CA ASN A 237 -17.13 2.63 -15.45
C ASN A 237 -16.18 3.15 -14.35
N TYR A 238 -16.57 3.03 -13.07
CA TYR A 238 -15.77 3.49 -11.94
C TYR A 238 -14.76 2.42 -11.46
N ALA A 239 -13.63 2.33 -12.16
CA ALA A 239 -12.59 1.30 -11.91
C ALA A 239 -12.12 1.29 -10.45
N GLU A 240 -11.96 2.47 -9.81
CA GLU A 240 -11.54 2.59 -8.42
C GLU A 240 -12.57 1.99 -7.44
N ALA A 241 -13.86 2.08 -7.74
CA ALA A 241 -14.90 1.49 -6.90
C ALA A 241 -14.85 -0.04 -6.97
N TYR A 242 -14.69 -0.62 -8.15
CA TYR A 242 -14.46 -2.07 -8.29
C TYR A 242 -13.18 -2.53 -7.57
N LYS A 243 -12.09 -1.79 -7.72
CA LYS A 243 -10.84 -2.09 -7.03
C LYS A 243 -11.00 -2.04 -5.50
N ASN A 244 -11.68 -1.02 -4.97
CA ASN A 244 -11.96 -0.92 -3.54
C ASN A 244 -12.82 -2.09 -3.04
N LYS A 245 -13.85 -2.46 -3.80
CA LYS A 245 -14.70 -3.64 -3.53
C LYS A 245 -13.87 -4.93 -3.48
N GLY A 246 -12.95 -5.10 -4.44
CA GLY A 246 -12.00 -6.21 -4.44
C GLY A 246 -11.14 -6.26 -3.17
N HIS A 247 -10.62 -5.13 -2.71
CA HIS A 247 -9.85 -5.07 -1.45
C HIS A 247 -10.72 -5.39 -0.21
N ILE A 248 -12.00 -5.00 -0.20
CA ILE A 248 -12.92 -5.35 0.88
C ILE A 248 -13.14 -6.88 0.90
N PHE A 249 -13.35 -7.51 -0.24
CA PHE A 249 -13.48 -8.95 -0.34
C PHE A 249 -12.21 -9.71 0.08
N VAL A 250 -11.01 -9.19 -0.27
CA VAL A 250 -9.75 -9.75 0.24
C VAL A 250 -9.70 -9.70 1.78
N GLU A 251 -10.17 -8.62 2.39
CA GLU A 251 -10.21 -8.49 3.85
C GLU A 251 -11.19 -9.47 4.49
N LEU A 252 -12.32 -9.75 3.84
CA LEU A 252 -13.29 -10.78 4.21
C LEU A 252 -12.82 -12.21 3.88
N LYS A 253 -11.70 -12.37 3.16
CA LYS A 253 -11.18 -13.63 2.61
C LYS A 253 -12.09 -14.27 1.55
N ASN A 254 -12.96 -13.49 0.94
CA ASN A 254 -13.81 -13.88 -0.19
C ASN A 254 -13.03 -13.62 -1.49
N TYR A 255 -12.07 -14.51 -1.76
CA TYR A 255 -11.07 -14.28 -2.81
C TYR A 255 -11.66 -14.41 -4.23
N ASP A 256 -12.68 -15.23 -4.42
CA ASP A 256 -13.35 -15.40 -5.72
C ASP A 256 -14.02 -14.10 -6.17
N GLU A 257 -14.81 -13.49 -5.29
CA GLU A 257 -15.45 -12.18 -5.52
C GLU A 257 -14.42 -11.05 -5.66
N ALA A 258 -13.30 -11.19 -4.96
CA ALA A 258 -12.18 -10.24 -5.10
C ALA A 258 -11.55 -10.32 -6.49
N VAL A 259 -11.30 -11.53 -7.03
CA VAL A 259 -10.77 -11.72 -8.39
C VAL A 259 -11.74 -11.16 -9.42
N GLU A 260 -13.05 -11.39 -9.27
CA GLU A 260 -14.06 -10.83 -10.18
C GLU A 260 -14.02 -9.30 -10.15
N SER A 261 -14.02 -8.70 -8.95
CA SER A 261 -14.00 -7.24 -8.77
C SER A 261 -12.75 -6.62 -9.37
N PHE A 262 -11.55 -7.18 -9.10
CA PHE A 262 -10.30 -6.69 -9.69
C PHE A 262 -10.26 -6.89 -11.21
N SER A 263 -10.84 -7.98 -11.73
CA SER A 263 -10.92 -8.24 -13.17
C SER A 263 -11.79 -7.21 -13.88
N GLN A 264 -12.92 -6.80 -13.28
CA GLN A 264 -13.76 -5.72 -13.82
C GLN A 264 -13.03 -4.38 -13.77
N ALA A 265 -12.36 -4.06 -12.66
CA ALA A 265 -11.53 -2.85 -12.56
C ALA A 265 -10.45 -2.83 -13.66
N PHE A 266 -9.79 -3.96 -13.91
CA PHE A 266 -8.73 -4.09 -14.92
C PHE A 266 -9.25 -3.94 -16.36
N LYS A 267 -10.44 -4.44 -16.65
CA LYS A 267 -11.09 -4.24 -17.95
C LYS A 267 -11.40 -2.76 -18.22
N ILE A 268 -11.79 -2.01 -17.19
CA ILE A 268 -12.13 -0.59 -17.30
C ILE A 268 -10.87 0.27 -17.38
N ASN A 269 -9.91 0.03 -16.50
CA ASN A 269 -8.64 0.78 -16.44
C ASN A 269 -7.47 -0.14 -16.05
N PRO A 270 -6.75 -0.73 -17.01
CA PRO A 270 -5.62 -1.62 -16.75
C PRO A 270 -4.40 -0.92 -16.14
N ASN A 271 -4.35 0.41 -16.18
CA ASN A 271 -3.24 1.21 -15.66
C ASN A 271 -3.50 1.77 -14.25
N LEU A 272 -4.57 1.29 -13.60
CA LEU A 272 -4.87 1.73 -12.24
C LEU A 272 -3.80 1.21 -11.26
N ASP A 273 -3.28 2.11 -10.44
CA ASP A 273 -2.20 1.84 -9.49
C ASP A 273 -2.38 0.55 -8.70
N ASN A 274 -1.35 -0.29 -8.67
CA ASN A 274 -1.29 -1.57 -7.94
C ASN A 274 -2.41 -2.58 -8.29
N LEU A 275 -3.21 -2.34 -9.32
CA LEU A 275 -4.34 -3.22 -9.66
C LEU A 275 -3.87 -4.56 -10.21
N LEU A 276 -2.91 -4.55 -11.16
CA LEU A 276 -2.39 -5.79 -11.76
C LEU A 276 -1.80 -6.71 -10.69
N GLY A 277 -0.94 -6.18 -9.82
CA GLY A 277 -0.37 -6.95 -8.72
C GLY A 277 -1.42 -7.47 -7.74
N SER A 278 -2.48 -6.69 -7.46
CA SER A 278 -3.58 -7.14 -6.59
C SER A 278 -4.39 -8.28 -7.22
N LEU A 279 -4.66 -8.20 -8.52
CA LEU A 279 -5.35 -9.26 -9.27
C LEU A 279 -4.52 -10.55 -9.27
N ILE A 280 -3.24 -10.48 -9.66
CA ILE A 280 -2.33 -11.64 -9.68
C ILE A 280 -2.22 -12.26 -8.28
N HIS A 281 -1.98 -11.44 -7.25
CA HIS A 281 -1.87 -11.93 -5.87
C HIS A 281 -3.14 -12.64 -5.39
N THR A 282 -4.31 -12.11 -5.74
CA THR A 282 -5.59 -12.71 -5.34
C THR A 282 -5.83 -14.04 -6.06
N LYS A 283 -5.50 -14.13 -7.35
CA LYS A 283 -5.49 -15.41 -8.10
C LYS A 283 -4.58 -16.44 -7.44
N HIS A 284 -3.39 -16.03 -6.96
CA HIS A 284 -2.51 -16.92 -6.20
C HIS A 284 -3.12 -17.43 -4.89
N CYS A 285 -3.87 -16.56 -4.18
CA CYS A 285 -4.53 -16.97 -2.93
C CYS A 285 -5.55 -18.11 -3.15
N ILE A 286 -6.12 -18.22 -4.35
CA ILE A 286 -7.07 -19.28 -4.75
C ILE A 286 -6.45 -20.35 -5.65
N ILE A 287 -5.12 -20.33 -5.86
CA ILE A 287 -4.41 -21.29 -6.72
C ILE A 287 -4.95 -21.28 -8.17
N GLU A 288 -5.23 -20.10 -8.71
CA GLU A 288 -5.56 -19.91 -10.12
C GLU A 288 -4.31 -19.59 -10.93
N TRP A 289 -3.72 -20.59 -11.58
CA TRP A 289 -2.42 -20.49 -12.24
C TRP A 289 -2.47 -20.48 -13.77
N LYS A 290 -3.65 -20.45 -14.39
CA LYS A 290 -3.81 -20.59 -15.85
C LYS A 290 -2.98 -19.61 -16.67
N SER A 291 -2.79 -18.39 -16.21
CA SER A 291 -2.03 -17.33 -16.90
C SER A 291 -0.77 -16.89 -16.13
N PHE A 292 -0.29 -17.71 -15.19
CA PHE A 292 0.73 -17.35 -14.21
C PHE A 292 1.98 -16.73 -14.82
N ASP A 293 2.66 -17.44 -15.73
CA ASP A 293 3.92 -16.98 -16.32
C ASP A 293 3.72 -15.68 -17.11
N LYS A 294 2.67 -15.62 -17.95
CA LYS A 294 2.33 -14.43 -18.72
C LYS A 294 2.00 -13.23 -17.84
N ASP A 295 1.24 -13.44 -16.76
CA ASP A 295 0.89 -12.38 -15.81
C ASP A 295 2.14 -11.84 -15.13
N LEU A 296 3.13 -12.70 -14.79
CA LEU A 296 4.40 -12.29 -14.19
C LEU A 296 5.34 -11.58 -15.18
N GLU A 297 5.40 -12.03 -16.43
CA GLU A 297 6.16 -11.35 -17.49
C GLU A 297 5.65 -9.92 -17.72
N GLU A 298 4.31 -9.75 -17.84
CA GLU A 298 3.70 -8.43 -17.98
C GLU A 298 3.99 -7.55 -16.76
N LEU A 299 3.90 -8.13 -15.55
CA LEU A 299 4.16 -7.40 -14.31
C LEU A 299 5.62 -6.94 -14.23
N ALA A 300 6.58 -7.81 -14.56
CA ALA A 300 8.01 -7.49 -14.57
C ALA A 300 8.36 -6.39 -15.57
N ASP A 301 7.84 -6.47 -16.81
CA ASP A 301 8.04 -5.44 -17.83
C ASP A 301 7.56 -4.07 -17.37
N LYS A 302 6.37 -4.01 -16.77
CA LYS A 302 5.81 -2.76 -16.25
C LYS A 302 6.59 -2.23 -15.03
N ILE A 303 7.13 -3.11 -14.16
CA ILE A 303 8.02 -2.70 -13.06
C ILE A 303 9.30 -2.07 -13.60
N LEU A 304 9.96 -2.69 -14.59
CA LEU A 304 11.15 -2.14 -15.23
C LEU A 304 10.92 -0.76 -15.85
N LYS A 305 9.71 -0.53 -16.38
CA LYS A 305 9.25 0.79 -16.86
C LYS A 305 8.90 1.75 -15.71
N LYS A 306 9.11 1.37 -14.47
CA LYS A 306 8.82 2.15 -13.26
C LYS A 306 7.34 2.52 -13.10
N ASN A 307 6.44 1.67 -13.59
CA ASN A 307 5.00 1.85 -13.38
C ASN A 307 4.62 1.29 -12.00
N ARG A 308 3.69 1.96 -11.30
CA ARG A 308 3.18 1.50 -9.99
C ARG A 308 2.10 0.44 -10.15
N VAL A 309 2.50 -0.77 -10.53
CA VAL A 309 1.59 -1.87 -10.90
C VAL A 309 1.34 -2.88 -9.77
N CYS A 310 2.22 -2.92 -8.76
CA CYS A 310 2.05 -3.75 -7.56
C CYS A 310 2.63 -3.06 -6.33
N THR A 311 2.24 -3.54 -5.15
CA THR A 311 2.86 -3.11 -3.90
C THR A 311 4.23 -3.78 -3.71
N PRO A 312 5.16 -3.17 -2.93
CA PRO A 312 6.44 -3.81 -2.64
C PRO A 312 6.29 -5.21 -2.01
N PHE A 313 5.30 -5.42 -1.14
CA PHE A 313 5.06 -6.73 -0.54
C PHE A 313 4.66 -7.80 -1.58
N GLN A 314 3.84 -7.43 -2.57
CA GLN A 314 3.45 -8.34 -3.65
C GLN A 314 4.66 -8.73 -4.52
N SER A 315 5.59 -7.80 -4.78
CA SER A 315 6.79 -8.12 -5.56
C SER A 315 7.69 -9.17 -4.90
N LEU A 316 7.70 -9.25 -3.54
CA LEU A 316 8.42 -10.30 -2.82
C LEU A 316 7.84 -11.69 -3.08
N MET A 317 6.52 -11.79 -3.28
CA MET A 317 5.84 -13.07 -3.51
C MET A 317 6.13 -13.62 -4.91
N PHE A 318 6.36 -12.73 -5.88
CA PHE A 318 6.43 -13.11 -7.29
C PHE A 318 7.84 -13.28 -7.83
N PHE A 319 8.81 -12.49 -7.34
CA PHE A 319 10.12 -12.39 -7.97
C PHE A 319 11.27 -12.70 -7.01
N ASP A 320 12.14 -13.59 -7.44
CA ASP A 320 13.46 -13.78 -6.83
C ASP A 320 14.48 -12.82 -7.46
N SER A 321 14.18 -11.53 -7.48
CA SER A 321 15.01 -10.49 -8.07
C SER A 321 15.10 -9.29 -7.13
N PRO A 322 16.27 -9.10 -6.46
CA PRO A 322 16.51 -7.91 -5.64
C PRO A 322 16.34 -6.60 -6.43
N GLU A 323 16.65 -6.61 -7.72
CA GLU A 323 16.51 -5.45 -8.61
C GLU A 323 15.04 -5.06 -8.79
N LEU A 324 14.16 -6.00 -9.21
CA LEU A 324 12.73 -5.73 -9.39
C LEU A 324 12.07 -5.30 -8.09
N GLN A 325 12.44 -5.90 -6.97
CA GLN A 325 11.95 -5.54 -5.64
C GLN A 325 12.37 -4.12 -5.25
N SER A 326 13.64 -3.75 -5.52
CA SER A 326 14.16 -2.40 -5.28
C SER A 326 13.45 -1.35 -6.15
N ILE A 327 13.30 -1.61 -7.45
CA ILE A 327 12.59 -0.71 -8.37
C ILE A 327 11.13 -0.51 -7.90
N THR A 328 10.47 -1.60 -7.52
CA THR A 328 9.07 -1.54 -7.03
C THR A 328 8.96 -0.67 -5.77
N ALA A 329 9.86 -0.89 -4.79
CA ALA A 329 9.85 -0.13 -3.53
C ALA A 329 10.13 1.37 -3.79
N GLN A 330 11.16 1.70 -4.58
CA GLN A 330 11.51 3.07 -4.95
C GLN A 330 10.37 3.78 -5.68
N THR A 331 9.75 3.11 -6.67
CA THR A 331 8.61 3.65 -7.43
C THR A 331 7.42 3.92 -6.50
N TYR A 332 7.09 2.96 -5.64
CA TYR A 332 5.99 3.08 -4.69
C TYR A 332 6.20 4.26 -3.72
N VAL A 333 7.40 4.41 -3.16
CA VAL A 333 7.73 5.50 -2.23
C VAL A 333 7.68 6.84 -2.93
N LYS A 334 8.33 6.97 -4.09
CA LYS A 334 8.38 8.22 -4.85
C LYS A 334 7.00 8.76 -5.19
N GLU A 335 6.06 7.90 -5.56
CA GLU A 335 4.73 8.34 -5.98
C GLU A 335 3.77 8.54 -4.80
N LYS A 336 3.85 7.68 -3.79
CA LYS A 336 2.94 7.77 -2.64
C LYS A 336 3.39 8.79 -1.60
N TYR A 337 4.70 8.93 -1.40
CA TYR A 337 5.28 9.83 -0.40
C TYR A 337 6.17 10.85 -1.09
N SER A 338 5.85 12.13 -1.04
CA SER A 338 6.65 13.16 -1.68
C SER A 338 8.05 13.23 -1.07
N ASP A 339 9.08 13.21 -1.93
CA ASP A 339 10.51 13.36 -1.58
C ASP A 339 10.91 14.80 -1.18
N LYS A 340 9.98 15.64 -0.72
CA LYS A 340 10.39 16.87 -0.07
C LYS A 340 11.10 16.47 1.23
N ASN A 341 12.40 16.24 1.09
CA ASN A 341 13.34 16.18 2.19
C ASN A 341 13.31 17.55 2.91
N ASP A 342 12.34 17.75 3.76
CA ASP A 342 12.57 18.58 4.92
C ASP A 342 13.56 17.77 5.79
N LEU A 343 14.84 17.85 5.40
CA LEU A 343 15.95 17.44 6.23
C LEU A 343 15.74 18.19 7.55
N ILE A 344 15.30 17.45 8.55
CA ILE A 344 15.17 18.02 9.88
C ILE A 344 16.56 18.47 10.26
N THR A 345 16.73 19.78 10.30
CA THR A 345 17.79 20.41 11.08
C THR A 345 17.80 19.72 12.43
N VAL A 346 18.91 19.04 12.67
CA VAL A 346 19.43 18.49 13.93
C VAL A 346 18.44 18.60 15.09
N LEU A 347 17.76 17.49 15.39
CA LEU A 347 17.09 17.34 16.68
C LEU A 347 18.13 17.60 17.78
N ASP A 348 17.74 18.36 18.77
CA ASP A 348 18.59 18.80 19.87
C ASP A 348 19.44 17.63 20.39
N LYS A 349 20.77 17.75 20.25
CA LYS A 349 21.73 16.66 20.51
C LYS A 349 22.04 16.44 22.00
N GLN A 350 21.15 16.85 22.88
CA GLN A 350 21.35 16.49 24.29
C GLN A 350 21.02 14.98 24.44
N PRO A 351 22.04 14.15 24.71
CA PRO A 351 21.82 12.70 24.83
C PRO A 351 20.90 12.42 26.01
N ASN A 352 19.94 11.58 25.81
CA ASN A 352 19.13 11.05 26.90
C ASN A 352 20.01 10.25 27.87
N LYS A 353 19.61 10.17 29.14
CA LYS A 353 20.31 9.33 30.12
C LYS A 353 20.35 7.85 29.74
N LYS A 354 19.30 7.39 29.02
CA LYS A 354 19.20 6.08 28.36
C LYS A 354 18.83 6.29 26.90
N ILE A 355 19.26 5.41 26.01
CA ILE A 355 18.85 5.45 24.61
C ILE A 355 17.36 5.06 24.51
N ARG A 356 16.53 5.95 23.96
CA ARG A 356 15.10 5.71 23.76
C ARG A 356 14.84 5.05 22.43
N ILE A 357 14.35 3.81 22.49
CA ILE A 357 14.00 3.04 21.31
C ILE A 357 12.48 3.05 21.14
N GLY A 358 12.01 3.62 20.03
CA GLY A 358 10.61 3.55 19.63
C GLY A 358 10.38 2.36 18.68
N TYR A 359 9.56 1.40 19.07
CA TYR A 359 9.12 0.30 18.22
C TYR A 359 7.73 0.61 17.63
N TYR A 360 7.63 0.60 16.31
CA TYR A 360 6.42 0.99 15.56
C TYR A 360 5.80 -0.23 14.91
N SER A 361 4.59 -0.63 15.32
CA SER A 361 3.94 -1.82 14.78
C SER A 361 2.41 -1.78 14.83
N ALA A 362 1.79 -2.45 13.85
CA ALA A 362 0.37 -2.81 13.88
C ALA A 362 0.11 -4.16 14.56
N ASP A 363 1.15 -4.90 14.92
CA ASP A 363 1.06 -6.33 15.22
C ASP A 363 1.36 -6.68 16.69
N PHE A 364 1.27 -5.74 17.61
CA PHE A 364 1.34 -6.00 19.06
C PHE A 364 0.08 -6.73 19.57
N ARG A 365 -0.13 -7.94 19.08
CA ARG A 365 -1.27 -8.83 19.32
C ARG A 365 -0.89 -10.27 18.95
N ASN A 366 -1.80 -11.23 19.02
CA ASN A 366 -1.56 -12.57 18.49
C ASN A 366 -1.27 -12.51 16.99
N HIS A 367 0.00 -12.40 16.64
CA HIS A 367 0.53 -12.30 15.30
C HIS A 367 1.92 -12.92 15.20
N ALA A 368 2.32 -13.37 14.00
CA ALA A 368 3.62 -13.99 13.75
C ALA A 368 4.80 -13.14 14.27
N MET A 369 4.77 -11.82 14.04
CA MET A 369 5.80 -10.90 14.53
C MET A 369 5.90 -10.87 16.05
N SER A 370 4.78 -10.85 16.74
CA SER A 370 4.73 -10.88 18.21
C SER A 370 5.28 -12.17 18.78
N PHE A 371 4.98 -13.32 18.14
CA PHE A 371 5.55 -14.61 18.53
C PHE A 371 7.05 -14.75 18.32
N LEU A 372 7.65 -13.88 17.52
CA LEU A 372 9.11 -13.80 17.37
C LEU A 372 9.74 -12.83 18.38
N LEU A 373 9.11 -11.67 18.60
CA LEU A 373 9.70 -10.51 19.26
C LEU A 373 9.43 -10.42 20.77
N ALA A 374 8.42 -11.12 21.30
CA ALA A 374 7.99 -10.91 22.69
C ALA A 374 9.13 -11.05 23.71
N ASN A 375 9.90 -12.13 23.63
CA ASN A 375 11.02 -12.34 24.55
C ASN A 375 12.19 -11.37 24.32
N LEU A 376 12.36 -10.81 23.11
CA LEU A 376 13.32 -9.74 22.85
C LEU A 376 13.02 -8.50 23.70
N TYR A 377 11.75 -8.05 23.72
CA TYR A 377 11.35 -6.88 24.50
C TYR A 377 11.54 -7.08 26.01
N GLU A 378 11.32 -8.32 26.49
CA GLU A 378 11.50 -8.70 27.88
C GLU A 378 12.98 -8.71 28.32
N LEU A 379 13.90 -8.99 27.37
CA LEU A 379 15.33 -9.21 27.65
C LEU A 379 16.20 -7.97 27.44
N HIS A 380 15.66 -6.86 26.91
CA HIS A 380 16.41 -5.63 26.75
C HIS A 380 16.96 -5.11 28.08
N ASP A 381 18.20 -4.64 28.07
CA ASP A 381 18.89 -4.03 29.23
C ASP A 381 18.25 -2.67 29.56
N LYS A 382 17.31 -2.69 30.50
CA LYS A 382 16.59 -1.50 30.99
C LYS A 382 17.49 -0.47 31.67
N SER A 383 18.74 -0.79 31.98
CA SER A 383 19.71 0.18 32.52
C SER A 383 20.24 1.10 31.41
N LYS A 384 20.31 0.63 30.15
CA LYS A 384 20.84 1.35 28.97
C LYS A 384 19.75 1.87 28.07
N PHE A 385 18.62 1.17 27.97
CA PHE A 385 17.55 1.44 27.03
C PHE A 385 16.22 1.74 27.72
N GLU A 386 15.46 2.66 27.14
CA GLU A 386 14.05 2.91 27.46
C GLU A 386 13.21 2.55 26.23
N LEU A 387 12.29 1.60 26.38
CA LEU A 387 11.49 1.05 25.28
C LEU A 387 10.12 1.71 25.21
N ILE A 388 9.76 2.28 24.07
CA ILE A 388 8.47 2.90 23.82
C ILE A 388 7.79 2.21 22.64
N ALA A 389 6.58 1.66 22.86
CA ALA A 389 5.78 1.08 21.79
C ALA A 389 4.79 2.09 21.21
N PHE A 390 4.76 2.20 19.88
CA PHE A 390 3.74 2.92 19.12
C PHE A 390 2.83 1.90 18.41
N SER A 391 1.69 1.59 19.03
CA SER A 391 0.74 0.59 18.53
C SER A 391 -0.33 1.24 17.69
N PHE A 392 -0.45 0.85 16.41
CA PHE A 392 -1.42 1.43 15.48
C PHE A 392 -2.30 0.41 14.73
N GLY A 393 -2.20 -0.87 15.09
CA GLY A 393 -2.99 -1.94 14.49
C GLY A 393 -4.41 -2.08 15.06
N PRO A 394 -5.14 -3.10 14.61
CA PRO A 394 -6.45 -3.45 15.18
C PRO A 394 -6.36 -3.68 16.70
N GLU A 395 -7.29 -3.10 17.43
CA GLU A 395 -7.34 -3.23 18.88
C GLU A 395 -7.87 -4.62 19.28
N LYS A 396 -6.93 -5.54 19.52
CA LYS A 396 -7.19 -6.86 20.08
C LYS A 396 -6.35 -7.02 21.33
N LYS A 397 -6.99 -7.01 22.49
CA LYS A 397 -6.36 -7.22 23.79
C LYS A 397 -6.31 -8.72 24.08
N ASP A 398 -5.50 -9.45 23.30
CA ASP A 398 -5.25 -10.88 23.46
C ASP A 398 -4.02 -11.15 24.36
N GLU A 399 -3.67 -12.42 24.53
CA GLU A 399 -2.55 -12.87 25.39
C GLU A 399 -1.23 -12.16 25.04
N MET A 400 -0.90 -12.09 23.74
CA MET A 400 0.34 -11.44 23.29
C MET A 400 0.32 -9.92 23.47
N TYR A 401 -0.84 -9.27 23.34
CA TYR A 401 -0.99 -7.86 23.64
C TYR A 401 -0.59 -7.57 25.09
N TYR A 402 -1.13 -8.32 26.05
CA TYR A 402 -0.81 -8.11 27.47
C TYR A 402 0.65 -8.44 27.79
N ARG A 403 1.19 -9.54 27.25
CA ARG A 403 2.59 -9.91 27.43
C ARG A 403 3.53 -8.82 26.91
N ILE A 404 3.32 -8.37 25.69
CA ILE A 404 4.17 -7.36 25.05
C ILE A 404 4.02 -6.01 25.75
N SER A 405 2.80 -5.57 26.03
CA SER A 405 2.60 -4.25 26.68
C SER A 405 3.25 -4.15 28.04
N ALA A 406 3.37 -5.25 28.78
CA ALA A 406 4.08 -5.31 30.06
C ALA A 406 5.62 -5.22 29.92
N ALA A 407 6.18 -5.54 28.76
CA ALA A 407 7.63 -5.50 28.53
C ALA A 407 8.15 -4.09 28.21
N PHE A 408 7.29 -3.16 27.78
CA PHE A 408 7.66 -1.78 27.44
C PHE A 408 7.59 -0.84 28.65
N ASP A 409 8.46 0.17 28.66
CA ASP A 409 8.41 1.26 29.64
C ASP A 409 7.20 2.16 29.39
N GLN A 410 6.84 2.37 28.10
CA GLN A 410 5.63 3.05 27.69
C GLN A 410 4.99 2.30 26.49
N PHE A 411 3.70 2.03 26.57
CA PHE A 411 2.93 1.42 25.50
C PHE A 411 1.80 2.36 25.07
N ILE A 412 1.93 2.96 23.88
CA ILE A 412 1.08 4.05 23.40
C ILE A 412 0.22 3.58 22.24
N ASN A 413 -1.11 3.60 22.42
CA ASN A 413 -2.05 3.37 21.32
C ASN A 413 -2.18 4.66 20.48
N VAL A 414 -1.68 4.60 19.25
CA VAL A 414 -1.68 5.72 18.29
C VAL A 414 -2.55 5.46 17.07
N ARG A 415 -3.44 4.46 17.12
CA ARG A 415 -4.27 4.03 15.98
C ARG A 415 -5.07 5.16 15.33
N LEU A 416 -5.65 6.03 16.14
CA LEU A 416 -6.49 7.14 15.68
C LEU A 416 -5.74 8.45 15.46
N LYS A 417 -4.41 8.47 15.66
CA LYS A 417 -3.59 9.64 15.37
C LYS A 417 -3.16 9.64 13.89
N SER A 418 -3.02 10.81 13.29
CA SER A 418 -2.42 10.93 11.95
C SER A 418 -0.93 10.57 11.98
N ASP A 419 -0.31 10.31 10.81
CA ASP A 419 1.13 10.05 10.72
C ASP A 419 1.95 11.26 11.21
N ASP A 420 1.48 12.48 10.95
CA ASP A 420 2.11 13.70 11.43
C ASP A 420 2.01 13.86 12.96
N ASP A 421 0.88 13.49 13.57
CA ASP A 421 0.71 13.52 15.03
C ASP A 421 1.61 12.48 15.72
N ILE A 422 1.75 11.29 15.13
CA ILE A 422 2.64 10.25 15.66
C ILE A 422 4.10 10.69 15.56
N LYS A 423 4.49 11.27 14.44
CA LYS A 423 5.82 11.84 14.26
C LYS A 423 6.11 12.93 15.27
N LYS A 424 5.16 13.86 15.52
CA LYS A 424 5.29 14.92 16.52
C LYS A 424 5.44 14.31 17.92
N LEU A 425 4.59 13.37 18.29
CA LEU A 425 4.67 12.66 19.57
C LEU A 425 6.02 11.94 19.75
N SER A 426 6.52 11.28 18.71
CA SER A 426 7.83 10.62 18.74
C SER A 426 8.96 11.59 19.05
N ARG A 427 8.93 12.79 18.46
CA ARG A 427 9.92 13.87 18.73
C ARG A 427 9.76 14.46 20.12
N GLU A 428 8.54 14.68 20.60
CA GLU A 428 8.25 15.15 21.95
C GLU A 428 8.77 14.18 23.01
N LEU A 429 8.63 12.87 22.75
CA LEU A 429 9.18 11.80 23.58
C LEU A 429 10.71 11.64 23.41
N LYS A 430 11.34 12.41 22.53
CA LYS A 430 12.79 12.38 22.25
C LYS A 430 13.27 10.96 21.93
N ILE A 431 12.57 10.26 21.01
CA ILE A 431 13.01 8.96 20.53
C ILE A 431 14.34 9.11 19.80
N ASP A 432 15.35 8.35 20.19
CA ASP A 432 16.69 8.33 19.58
C ASP A 432 16.73 7.42 18.36
N ILE A 433 16.17 6.21 18.48
CA ILE A 433 16.13 5.19 17.43
C ILE A 433 14.68 4.77 17.20
N ALA A 434 14.16 5.02 16.02
CA ALA A 434 12.86 4.54 15.58
C ALA A 434 13.00 3.24 14.77
N VAL A 435 12.40 2.16 15.25
CA VAL A 435 12.43 0.84 14.60
C VAL A 435 11.08 0.57 13.96
N ASP A 436 11.04 0.57 12.63
CA ASP A 436 9.86 0.18 11.86
C ASP A 436 9.80 -1.35 11.72
N LEU A 437 8.77 -1.95 12.28
CA LEU A 437 8.53 -3.39 12.21
C LEU A 437 7.55 -3.78 11.09
N MET A 438 7.18 -2.84 10.23
CA MET A 438 6.11 -3.05 9.24
C MET A 438 6.55 -2.80 7.80
N ALA A 439 7.26 -1.71 7.53
CA ALA A 439 7.55 -1.17 6.20
C ALA A 439 6.33 -1.21 5.26
N PHE A 440 6.18 -2.25 4.41
CA PHE A 440 5.08 -2.37 3.44
C PHE A 440 4.13 -3.55 3.71
N THR A 441 4.11 -4.07 4.92
CA THR A 441 3.15 -5.11 5.32
C THR A 441 1.74 -4.53 5.55
N GLN A 442 0.77 -5.37 5.84
CA GLN A 442 -0.61 -4.94 6.08
C GLN A 442 -0.71 -3.96 7.28
N TYR A 443 -1.51 -2.93 7.16
CA TYR A 443 -1.68 -1.84 8.15
C TYR A 443 -0.43 -0.96 8.38
N HIS A 444 0.57 -1.02 7.51
CA HIS A 444 1.77 -0.19 7.67
C HIS A 444 1.45 1.31 7.69
N ARG A 445 2.28 2.06 8.39
CA ARG A 445 2.20 3.51 8.53
C ARG A 445 3.53 4.18 8.15
N PHE A 446 4.00 3.86 6.94
CA PHE A 446 5.28 4.32 6.39
C PHE A 446 5.42 5.85 6.37
N GLY A 447 4.31 6.59 6.27
CA GLY A 447 4.27 8.05 6.30
C GLY A 447 4.84 8.67 7.58
N ILE A 448 4.85 7.94 8.70
CA ILE A 448 5.47 8.38 9.97
C ILE A 448 6.96 8.68 9.77
N PHE A 449 7.66 7.85 8.97
CA PHE A 449 9.11 7.89 8.80
C PHE A 449 9.57 8.86 7.69
N THR A 450 8.71 9.18 6.72
CA THR A 450 9.10 9.96 5.53
C THR A 450 9.61 11.36 5.84
N LYS A 451 9.21 11.95 6.96
CA LYS A 451 9.69 13.26 7.46
C LYS A 451 10.47 13.11 8.76
N ARG A 452 11.11 11.99 8.97
CA ARG A 452 11.91 11.58 10.13
C ARG A 452 11.20 11.80 11.47
N CYS A 453 10.79 10.74 12.11
CA CYS A 453 10.20 10.77 13.46
C CYS A 453 11.26 10.68 14.57
N ALA A 454 12.49 10.25 14.24
CA ALA A 454 13.63 10.16 15.13
C ALA A 454 14.95 10.45 14.39
N PRO A 455 16.05 10.76 15.11
CA PRO A 455 17.37 10.95 14.53
C PRO A 455 17.87 9.76 13.75
N ILE A 456 17.60 8.55 14.22
CA ILE A 456 17.99 7.29 13.60
C ILE A 456 16.72 6.50 13.29
N GLN A 457 16.60 6.00 12.06
CA GLN A 457 15.47 5.18 11.62
C GLN A 457 15.94 3.86 11.05
N VAL A 458 15.40 2.76 11.57
CA VAL A 458 15.82 1.38 11.29
C VAL A 458 14.65 0.58 10.75
N ASN A 459 14.84 -0.10 9.62
CA ASN A 459 13.91 -1.09 9.09
C ASN A 459 14.29 -2.48 9.64
N TYR A 460 13.34 -3.18 10.28
CA TYR A 460 13.63 -4.45 10.91
C TYR A 460 12.46 -5.44 10.83
N LEU A 461 12.77 -6.65 10.47
CA LEU A 461 12.07 -7.92 10.61
C LEU A 461 10.77 -8.06 9.80
N GLY A 462 9.80 -7.14 9.90
CA GLY A 462 8.44 -7.38 9.39
C GLY A 462 8.34 -7.45 7.86
N TYR A 463 9.15 -6.68 7.16
CA TYR A 463 9.21 -6.65 5.71
C TYR A 463 10.59 -7.14 5.22
N PRO A 464 10.67 -8.30 4.56
CA PRO A 464 11.94 -8.90 4.15
C PRO A 464 12.45 -8.31 2.82
N GLY A 465 12.84 -7.04 2.82
CA GLY A 465 13.34 -6.32 1.65
C GLY A 465 13.71 -4.87 1.95
N THR A 466 14.25 -4.16 0.95
CA THR A 466 14.56 -2.75 1.07
C THR A 466 13.30 -1.88 1.13
N SER A 467 13.33 -0.83 1.95
CA SER A 467 12.28 0.19 1.95
C SER A 467 12.26 1.03 0.66
N GLY A 468 13.36 1.04 -0.11
CA GLY A 468 13.51 1.89 -1.28
C GLY A 468 13.53 3.39 -0.98
N ALA A 469 13.65 3.78 0.29
CA ALA A 469 13.51 5.16 0.76
C ALA A 469 14.77 5.65 1.48
N LYS A 470 15.12 6.92 1.24
CA LYS A 470 16.26 7.57 1.90
C LYS A 470 15.99 7.95 3.37
N CYS A 471 14.76 7.81 3.84
CA CYS A 471 14.41 8.15 5.22
C CYS A 471 14.86 7.10 6.24
N PHE A 472 15.14 5.87 5.83
CA PHE A 472 15.74 4.86 6.70
C PHE A 472 17.27 4.87 6.59
N ASP A 473 17.93 4.89 7.74
CA ASP A 473 19.39 4.89 7.81
C ASP A 473 19.93 3.47 7.73
N TYR A 474 19.26 2.50 8.37
CA TYR A 474 19.72 1.13 8.49
C TYR A 474 18.62 0.10 8.25
N ILE A 475 19.06 -1.08 7.81
CA ILE A 475 18.29 -2.33 7.82
C ILE A 475 19.07 -3.38 8.59
N ILE A 476 18.38 -4.12 9.48
CA ILE A 476 19.00 -5.25 10.19
C ILE A 476 18.93 -6.49 9.31
N ALA A 477 20.07 -7.12 9.05
CA ALA A 477 20.19 -8.31 8.23
C ALA A 477 21.34 -9.20 8.73
N ASP A 478 21.63 -10.29 8.04
CA ASP A 478 22.84 -11.11 8.17
C ASP A 478 23.48 -11.34 6.78
N LYS A 479 24.67 -11.91 6.74
CA LYS A 479 25.40 -12.12 5.48
C LYS A 479 24.76 -13.15 4.55
N THR A 480 23.96 -14.09 5.11
CA THR A 480 23.18 -15.02 4.30
C THR A 480 22.04 -14.27 3.59
N ILE A 481 21.35 -13.38 4.32
CA ILE A 481 20.21 -12.62 3.81
C ILE A 481 20.63 -11.60 2.74
N ILE A 482 21.64 -10.76 3.05
CA ILE A 482 22.12 -9.72 2.12
C ILE A 482 23.61 -9.98 1.87
N PRO A 483 23.97 -10.83 0.91
CA PRO A 483 25.36 -10.98 0.50
C PRO A 483 25.90 -9.69 -0.11
N GLU A 484 27.22 -9.52 -0.09
CA GLU A 484 27.89 -8.29 -0.53
C GLU A 484 27.47 -7.85 -1.94
N LYS A 485 27.35 -8.79 -2.88
CA LYS A 485 26.90 -8.53 -4.26
C LYS A 485 25.51 -7.87 -4.36
N ASN A 486 24.66 -8.04 -3.33
CA ASN A 486 23.28 -7.53 -3.32
C ASN A 486 23.12 -6.21 -2.57
N GLN A 487 24.15 -5.70 -1.88
CA GLN A 487 24.08 -4.43 -1.13
C GLN A 487 23.60 -3.24 -1.99
N LYS A 488 23.97 -3.23 -3.26
CA LYS A 488 23.60 -2.17 -4.23
C LYS A 488 22.10 -2.00 -4.45
N TYR A 489 21.28 -2.98 -4.09
CA TYR A 489 19.83 -2.94 -4.24
C TYR A 489 19.10 -2.38 -3.01
N TYR A 490 19.84 -2.04 -1.95
CA TYR A 490 19.29 -1.51 -0.71
C TYR A 490 19.57 -0.02 -0.60
N SER A 491 18.55 0.75 -0.23
CA SER A 491 18.70 2.19 0.05
C SER A 491 19.25 2.45 1.43
N GLU A 492 19.04 1.52 2.35
CA GLU A 492 19.54 1.54 3.70
C GLU A 492 20.98 1.03 3.80
N LYS A 493 21.72 1.46 4.82
CA LYS A 493 22.94 0.80 5.24
C LYS A 493 22.63 -0.47 6.04
N ILE A 494 23.46 -1.48 5.92
CA ILE A 494 23.17 -2.79 6.45
C ILE A 494 23.90 -2.98 7.80
N VAL A 495 23.14 -3.36 8.80
CA VAL A 495 23.70 -3.88 10.06
C VAL A 495 23.68 -5.39 9.99
N TYR A 496 24.86 -5.99 9.88
CA TYR A 496 25.05 -7.42 9.81
C TYR A 496 25.08 -8.05 11.20
N MET A 497 24.04 -8.80 11.53
CA MET A 497 24.01 -9.66 12.71
C MET A 497 24.94 -10.86 12.49
N PRO A 498 25.60 -11.42 13.55
CA PRO A 498 26.60 -12.47 13.36
C PRO A 498 26.00 -13.80 12.88
N ASP A 499 24.85 -14.21 13.37
CA ASP A 499 24.30 -15.55 13.13
C ASP A 499 23.06 -15.52 12.24
N THR A 500 22.07 -14.73 12.59
CA THR A 500 20.80 -14.55 11.86
C THR A 500 20.20 -13.18 12.17
N TYR A 501 19.45 -12.62 11.21
CA TYR A 501 18.72 -11.38 11.43
C TYR A 501 17.40 -11.60 12.19
N GLN A 502 16.87 -12.83 12.16
CA GLN A 502 15.57 -13.14 12.74
C GLN A 502 15.70 -13.57 14.19
N VAL A 503 15.13 -12.79 15.08
CA VAL A 503 14.96 -13.19 16.48
C VAL A 503 13.91 -14.30 16.60
N ASN A 504 14.06 -15.15 17.59
CA ASN A 504 13.07 -16.16 17.97
C ASN A 504 12.83 -16.11 19.49
N ASP A 505 11.58 -16.29 19.88
CA ASP A 505 11.19 -16.39 21.30
C ASP A 505 11.53 -17.79 21.84
N SER A 506 12.56 -17.87 22.69
CA SER A 506 12.98 -19.14 23.32
C SER A 506 12.01 -19.65 24.39
N THR A 507 11.01 -18.86 24.77
CA THR A 507 10.00 -19.24 25.78
C THR A 507 8.71 -19.78 25.15
N LYS A 508 8.67 -19.90 23.81
CA LYS A 508 7.50 -20.37 23.07
C LYS A 508 7.13 -21.80 23.50
N LYS A 509 5.94 -21.96 24.05
CA LYS A 509 5.45 -23.23 24.58
C LYS A 509 4.98 -24.18 23.49
N ILE A 510 5.42 -25.43 23.53
CA ILE A 510 4.88 -26.55 22.75
C ILE A 510 3.91 -27.29 23.68
N SER A 511 2.70 -27.62 23.18
CA SER A 511 1.72 -28.40 23.96
C SER A 511 2.24 -29.80 24.27
N ASP A 512 1.95 -30.30 25.46
CA ASP A 512 2.25 -31.66 25.86
C ASP A 512 1.36 -32.70 25.16
N LYS A 513 0.34 -32.26 24.44
CA LYS A 513 -0.56 -33.15 23.69
C LYS A 513 0.19 -33.86 22.58
N VAL A 514 0.11 -35.20 22.61
CA VAL A 514 0.63 -36.06 21.55
C VAL A 514 -0.50 -36.35 20.56
N PHE A 515 -0.37 -35.81 19.36
CA PHE A 515 -1.31 -36.08 18.29
C PHE A 515 -0.93 -37.34 17.55
N THR A 516 -1.88 -38.26 17.34
CA THR A 516 -1.68 -39.37 16.40
C THR A 516 -1.83 -38.88 14.98
N ARG A 517 -1.28 -39.60 13.99
CA ARG A 517 -1.47 -39.27 12.58
C ARG A 517 -2.94 -39.35 12.16
N GLU A 518 -3.68 -40.31 12.68
CA GLU A 518 -5.12 -40.49 12.39
C GLU A 518 -5.96 -39.33 12.90
N GLU A 519 -5.70 -38.83 14.11
CA GLU A 519 -6.38 -37.62 14.63
C GLU A 519 -6.16 -36.38 13.75
N LEU A 520 -5.04 -36.36 13.02
CA LEU A 520 -4.68 -35.27 12.10
C LEU A 520 -5.12 -35.56 10.64
N GLY A 521 -5.81 -36.67 10.39
CA GLY A 521 -6.23 -37.11 9.07
C GLY A 521 -5.08 -37.63 8.20
N LEU A 522 -3.93 -37.96 8.80
CA LEU A 522 -2.76 -38.48 8.11
C LEU A 522 -2.77 -40.00 8.08
N PRO A 523 -2.13 -40.66 7.08
CA PRO A 523 -1.98 -42.11 7.08
C PRO A 523 -1.08 -42.59 8.25
N LYS A 524 -1.40 -43.77 8.79
CA LYS A 524 -0.60 -44.39 9.86
C LYS A 524 0.86 -44.57 9.47
N GLU A 525 1.06 -45.02 8.23
CA GLU A 525 2.36 -45.35 7.65
C GLU A 525 2.59 -44.46 6.41
N GLY A 526 3.84 -44.39 5.96
CA GLY A 526 4.26 -43.59 4.83
C GLY A 526 4.94 -42.31 5.23
N PHE A 527 5.49 -41.62 4.24
CA PHE A 527 6.26 -40.38 4.44
C PHE A 527 5.35 -39.14 4.36
N VAL A 528 5.43 -38.27 5.38
CA VAL A 528 4.61 -37.06 5.45
C VAL A 528 5.48 -35.85 5.16
N PHE A 529 5.38 -35.34 3.94
CA PHE A 529 5.87 -33.99 3.64
C PHE A 529 4.92 -32.95 4.20
N CYS A 530 5.46 -31.89 4.81
CA CYS A 530 4.69 -30.84 5.45
C CYS A 530 5.05 -29.47 4.88
N CYS A 531 4.05 -28.61 4.63
CA CYS A 531 4.24 -27.20 4.34
C CYS A 531 3.07 -26.37 4.88
N PHE A 532 3.31 -25.58 5.90
CA PHE A 532 2.29 -24.70 6.50
C PHE A 532 2.41 -23.25 6.05
N ASN A 533 3.11 -22.99 4.95
CA ASN A 533 3.17 -21.69 4.32
C ASN A 533 1.80 -21.29 3.76
N GLN A 534 1.61 -19.98 3.60
CA GLN A 534 0.40 -19.44 2.99
C GLN A 534 0.28 -19.89 1.52
N SER A 535 -0.96 -20.15 1.06
CA SER A 535 -1.24 -20.59 -0.32
C SER A 535 -0.69 -19.61 -1.37
N SER A 536 -0.67 -18.31 -1.07
CA SER A 536 -0.08 -17.29 -1.94
C SER A 536 1.43 -17.42 -2.20
N LYS A 537 2.14 -18.26 -1.44
CA LYS A 537 3.55 -18.60 -1.68
C LYS A 537 3.71 -19.80 -2.62
N LEU A 538 2.63 -20.51 -2.91
CA LEU A 538 2.63 -21.65 -3.82
C LEU A 538 2.58 -21.14 -5.26
N ASN A 539 3.35 -21.76 -6.13
CA ASN A 539 3.33 -21.50 -7.56
C ASN A 539 3.42 -22.83 -8.35
N PRO A 540 3.18 -22.81 -9.67
CA PRO A 540 3.24 -24.03 -10.48
C PRO A 540 4.55 -24.78 -10.36
N GLU A 541 5.69 -24.06 -10.36
CA GLU A 541 7.03 -24.64 -10.33
C GLU A 541 7.28 -25.50 -9.09
N ILE A 542 7.03 -24.94 -7.89
CA ILE A 542 7.26 -25.68 -6.66
C ILE A 542 6.25 -26.80 -6.50
N PHE A 543 5.01 -26.59 -6.98
CA PHE A 543 3.99 -27.62 -6.93
C PHE A 543 4.31 -28.80 -7.86
N ASP A 544 4.90 -28.54 -9.04
CA ASP A 544 5.40 -29.61 -9.95
C ASP A 544 6.45 -30.48 -9.26
N ILE A 545 7.42 -29.87 -8.56
CA ILE A 545 8.42 -30.59 -7.79
C ILE A 545 7.75 -31.45 -6.72
N TRP A 546 6.81 -30.90 -5.96
CA TRP A 546 6.12 -31.67 -4.91
C TRP A 546 5.29 -32.82 -5.48
N MET A 547 4.66 -32.65 -6.64
CA MET A 547 3.95 -33.75 -7.32
C MET A 547 4.93 -34.83 -7.79
N ASN A 548 6.13 -34.48 -8.23
CA ASN A 548 7.17 -35.44 -8.57
C ASN A 548 7.65 -36.20 -7.32
N LEU A 549 7.81 -35.54 -6.18
CA LEU A 549 8.12 -36.23 -4.91
C LEU A 549 7.05 -37.26 -4.56
N LEU A 550 5.77 -36.89 -4.67
CA LEU A 550 4.68 -37.85 -4.41
C LEU A 550 4.67 -39.02 -5.38
N LYS A 551 5.04 -38.85 -6.64
CA LYS A 551 5.16 -39.95 -7.61
C LYS A 551 6.35 -40.87 -7.31
N SER A 552 7.49 -40.28 -6.90
CA SER A 552 8.74 -41.02 -6.68
C SER A 552 8.76 -41.79 -5.36
N ILE A 553 7.93 -41.38 -4.39
CA ILE A 553 7.94 -41.97 -3.05
C ILE A 553 6.55 -42.59 -2.76
N ASN A 554 6.51 -43.92 -2.78
CA ASN A 554 5.27 -44.64 -2.53
C ASN A 554 4.74 -44.32 -1.12
N ASN A 555 3.40 -44.28 -1.00
CA ASN A 555 2.71 -44.03 0.30
C ASN A 555 3.08 -42.69 0.96
N SER A 556 3.67 -41.74 0.22
CA SER A 556 3.89 -40.39 0.75
C SER A 556 2.67 -39.50 0.58
N VAL A 557 2.53 -38.53 1.44
CA VAL A 557 1.47 -37.52 1.40
C VAL A 557 2.06 -36.12 1.58
N LEU A 558 1.35 -35.11 1.05
CA LEU A 558 1.65 -33.70 1.25
C LEU A 558 0.63 -33.10 2.22
N TRP A 559 1.09 -32.63 3.37
CA TRP A 559 0.27 -32.04 4.42
C TRP A 559 0.43 -30.52 4.44
N ILE A 560 -0.62 -29.80 4.06
CA ILE A 560 -0.59 -28.33 3.89
C ILE A 560 -1.71 -27.64 4.66
N LEU A 561 -1.52 -26.35 4.98
CA LEU A 561 -2.51 -25.52 5.66
C LEU A 561 -3.18 -24.59 4.67
N PRO A 562 -4.43 -24.90 4.20
CA PRO A 562 -5.11 -24.09 3.22
C PRO A 562 -5.63 -22.79 3.84
N GLN A 563 -5.82 -21.76 3.00
CA GLN A 563 -6.37 -20.47 3.42
C GLN A 563 -7.88 -20.36 3.18
N ASN A 564 -8.39 -21.04 2.14
CA ASN A 564 -9.78 -20.99 1.70
C ASN A 564 -10.18 -22.28 0.96
N GLU A 565 -11.48 -22.50 0.80
CA GLU A 565 -12.02 -23.70 0.14
C GLU A 565 -11.72 -23.76 -1.35
N THR A 566 -11.69 -22.62 -2.04
CA THR A 566 -11.36 -22.55 -3.47
C THR A 566 -9.92 -23.01 -3.71
N ALA A 567 -8.98 -22.62 -2.85
CA ALA A 567 -7.60 -23.10 -2.90
C ALA A 567 -7.52 -24.63 -2.72
N ILE A 568 -8.33 -25.22 -1.81
CA ILE A 568 -8.41 -26.68 -1.63
C ILE A 568 -8.83 -27.37 -2.93
N LYS A 569 -9.95 -26.93 -3.51
CA LYS A 569 -10.48 -27.48 -4.76
C LYS A 569 -9.47 -27.35 -5.92
N ASN A 570 -8.85 -26.19 -6.04
CA ASN A 570 -7.89 -25.93 -7.09
C ASN A 570 -6.59 -26.76 -6.91
N LEU A 571 -6.05 -26.89 -5.69
CA LEU A 571 -4.90 -27.75 -5.42
C LEU A 571 -5.18 -29.25 -5.76
N GLN A 572 -6.36 -29.73 -5.43
CA GLN A 572 -6.78 -31.08 -5.80
C GLN A 572 -6.88 -31.26 -7.32
N LYS A 573 -7.42 -30.27 -8.03
CA LYS A 573 -7.48 -30.24 -9.49
C LYS A 573 -6.08 -30.20 -10.11
N GLU A 574 -5.19 -29.34 -9.59
CA GLU A 574 -3.81 -29.23 -10.06
C GLU A 574 -3.00 -30.50 -9.82
N ALA A 575 -3.27 -31.24 -8.73
CA ALA A 575 -2.66 -32.56 -8.49
C ALA A 575 -3.14 -33.60 -9.51
N ALA A 576 -4.45 -33.64 -9.78
CA ALA A 576 -5.01 -34.54 -10.80
C ALA A 576 -4.43 -34.25 -12.20
N LEU A 577 -4.29 -32.98 -12.58
CA LEU A 577 -3.67 -32.58 -13.85
C LEU A 577 -2.22 -33.05 -13.98
N ARG A 578 -1.52 -33.26 -12.85
CA ARG A 578 -0.16 -33.80 -12.78
C ARG A 578 -0.10 -35.32 -12.57
N ASN A 579 -1.20 -36.02 -12.74
CA ASN A 579 -1.31 -37.46 -12.53
C ASN A 579 -0.96 -37.91 -11.09
N VAL A 580 -1.32 -37.13 -10.08
CA VAL A 580 -1.23 -37.48 -8.67
C VAL A 580 -2.64 -37.58 -8.09
N ASN A 581 -2.90 -38.65 -7.33
CA ASN A 581 -4.19 -38.81 -6.67
C ASN A 581 -4.43 -37.65 -5.68
N PRO A 582 -5.49 -36.84 -5.86
CA PRO A 582 -5.79 -35.69 -4.99
C PRO A 582 -5.91 -36.01 -3.50
N LYS A 583 -6.25 -37.25 -3.15
CA LYS A 583 -6.33 -37.72 -1.75
C LYS A 583 -4.97 -37.76 -1.05
N ARG A 584 -3.86 -37.69 -1.79
CA ARG A 584 -2.51 -37.61 -1.23
C ARG A 584 -2.16 -36.18 -0.78
N ILE A 585 -3.00 -35.18 -1.06
CA ILE A 585 -2.89 -33.83 -0.51
C ILE A 585 -3.85 -33.73 0.65
N ILE A 586 -3.30 -33.64 1.87
CA ILE A 586 -4.05 -33.60 3.12
C ILE A 586 -4.05 -32.17 3.64
N PHE A 587 -5.21 -31.70 4.08
CA PHE A 587 -5.41 -30.34 4.52
C PHE A 587 -5.49 -30.26 6.04
N ALA A 588 -4.55 -29.50 6.61
CA ALA A 588 -4.47 -29.29 8.06
C ALA A 588 -5.51 -28.27 8.52
N GLN A 589 -6.06 -28.46 9.70
CA GLN A 589 -6.92 -27.48 10.36
C GLN A 589 -6.11 -26.44 11.14
N ARG A 590 -6.68 -25.25 11.35
CA ARG A 590 -6.10 -24.21 12.23
C ARG A 590 -6.22 -24.64 13.70
N MET A 591 -5.17 -24.43 14.46
CA MET A 591 -5.07 -24.78 15.89
C MET A 591 -4.48 -23.59 16.67
N LYS A 592 -4.57 -23.64 18.01
CA LYS A 592 -3.79 -22.76 18.90
C LYS A 592 -2.29 -22.97 18.64
N MET A 593 -1.47 -21.93 18.86
CA MET A 593 -0.04 -21.98 18.53
C MET A 593 0.69 -23.15 19.22
N SER A 594 0.44 -23.41 20.49
CA SER A 594 1.07 -24.52 21.20
C SER A 594 0.75 -25.91 20.61
N ASP A 595 -0.50 -26.14 20.21
CA ASP A 595 -0.95 -27.37 19.57
C ASP A 595 -0.45 -27.46 18.13
N HIS A 596 -0.41 -26.29 17.44
CA HIS A 596 0.19 -26.20 16.10
C HIS A 596 1.67 -26.61 16.12
N LEU A 597 2.42 -26.21 17.11
CA LEU A 597 3.82 -26.64 17.27
C LEU A 597 3.89 -28.16 17.58
N ALA A 598 3.05 -28.66 18.46
CA ALA A 598 3.07 -30.08 18.85
C ALA A 598 2.77 -31.03 17.68
N ARG A 599 1.84 -30.66 16.77
CA ARG A 599 1.48 -31.53 15.63
C ARG A 599 2.58 -31.69 14.58
N HIS A 600 3.63 -30.83 14.57
CA HIS A 600 4.75 -30.98 13.64
C HIS A 600 5.48 -32.32 13.81
N LYS A 601 5.40 -32.94 15.00
CA LYS A 601 5.97 -34.27 15.25
C LYS A 601 5.35 -35.38 14.40
N ALA A 602 4.15 -35.19 13.85
CA ALA A 602 3.50 -36.14 12.95
C ALA A 602 4.05 -36.12 11.51
N ALA A 603 4.80 -35.08 11.16
CA ALA A 603 5.44 -34.94 9.85
C ALA A 603 6.90 -35.48 9.88
N ASP A 604 7.41 -35.77 8.69
CA ASP A 604 8.79 -36.28 8.54
C ASP A 604 9.75 -35.20 8.08
N LEU A 605 9.34 -34.35 7.13
CA LEU A 605 10.13 -33.27 6.54
C LEU A 605 9.24 -32.08 6.18
N PHE A 606 9.64 -30.89 6.59
CA PHE A 606 9.06 -29.65 6.08
C PHE A 606 9.72 -29.30 4.75
N ILE A 607 8.92 -29.17 3.69
CA ILE A 607 9.38 -28.76 2.37
C ILE A 607 8.95 -27.32 2.11
N ASP A 608 9.95 -26.48 1.83
CA ASP A 608 9.76 -25.04 1.75
C ASP A 608 9.28 -24.56 0.37
N THR A 609 8.68 -23.39 0.33
CA THR A 609 8.22 -22.69 -0.88
C THR A 609 9.32 -21.81 -1.48
N PHE A 610 9.15 -21.40 -2.76
CA PHE A 610 10.05 -20.52 -3.47
C PHE A 610 9.24 -19.69 -4.50
N PRO A 611 9.53 -18.41 -4.76
CA PRO A 611 10.68 -17.63 -4.29
C PRO A 611 10.56 -17.07 -2.85
N TYR A 612 9.36 -16.99 -2.30
CA TYR A 612 9.18 -16.52 -0.92
C TYR A 612 9.24 -17.73 0.02
N THR A 613 10.38 -17.89 0.71
CA THR A 613 10.60 -19.03 1.62
C THR A 613 9.80 -18.92 2.92
N ALA A 614 9.81 -19.97 3.69
CA ALA A 614 9.29 -20.01 5.05
C ALA A 614 10.16 -19.12 5.97
N HIS A 615 9.52 -18.26 6.73
CA HIS A 615 10.15 -17.42 7.75
C HIS A 615 9.75 -17.93 9.15
N THR A 616 8.67 -17.38 9.70
CA THR A 616 8.13 -17.84 10.99
C THR A 616 7.75 -19.32 10.95
N THR A 617 7.21 -19.81 9.82
CA THR A 617 6.82 -21.22 9.67
C THR A 617 8.03 -22.16 9.65
N ALA A 618 9.19 -21.74 9.13
CA ALA A 618 10.43 -22.51 9.25
C ALA A 618 10.92 -22.52 10.70
N SER A 619 10.92 -21.37 11.39
CA SER A 619 11.27 -21.30 12.81
C SER A 619 10.38 -22.20 13.66
N ASP A 620 9.07 -22.22 13.40
CA ASP A 620 8.10 -23.05 14.13
C ASP A 620 8.38 -24.54 13.90
N ALA A 621 8.67 -24.95 12.66
CA ALA A 621 9.04 -26.32 12.34
C ALA A 621 10.34 -26.74 13.03
N LEU A 622 11.40 -25.92 12.95
CA LEU A 622 12.69 -26.19 13.59
C LEU A 622 12.56 -26.21 15.12
N TRP A 623 11.79 -25.29 15.71
CA TRP A 623 11.53 -25.28 17.16
C TRP A 623 10.79 -26.53 17.61
N ALA A 624 9.85 -27.03 16.81
CA ALA A 624 9.10 -28.25 17.07
C ALA A 624 9.92 -29.56 16.82
N GLY A 625 11.12 -29.43 16.25
CA GLY A 625 12.01 -30.58 15.96
C GLY A 625 11.76 -31.23 14.59
N LEU A 626 11.06 -30.52 13.67
CA LEU A 626 10.85 -30.96 12.29
C LEU A 626 11.92 -30.32 11.38
N PRO A 627 12.76 -31.12 10.67
CA PRO A 627 13.72 -30.60 9.71
C PRO A 627 13.04 -29.83 8.56
N VAL A 628 13.67 -28.75 8.12
CA VAL A 628 13.23 -27.91 7.01
C VAL A 628 14.19 -28.05 5.84
N LEU A 629 13.70 -28.43 4.67
CA LEU A 629 14.45 -28.43 3.42
C LEU A 629 14.08 -27.16 2.64
N THR A 630 15.06 -26.35 2.25
CA THR A 630 14.84 -25.10 1.50
C THR A 630 15.75 -24.99 0.30
N ARG A 631 15.32 -24.17 -0.68
CA ARG A 631 16.14 -23.70 -1.80
C ARG A 631 16.45 -22.22 -1.57
N ILE A 632 17.74 -21.87 -1.51
CA ILE A 632 18.18 -20.48 -1.40
C ILE A 632 18.13 -19.80 -2.77
N GLY A 633 17.66 -18.54 -2.80
CA GLY A 633 17.62 -17.70 -4.00
C GLY A 633 18.49 -16.46 -3.89
N GLU A 634 18.12 -15.41 -4.63
CA GLU A 634 18.88 -14.16 -4.71
C GLU A 634 18.28 -13.03 -3.85
N SER A 635 16.95 -13.03 -3.64
CA SER A 635 16.26 -11.97 -2.90
C SER A 635 16.27 -12.21 -1.39
N PHE A 636 16.02 -11.18 -0.60
CA PHE A 636 15.90 -11.30 0.86
C PHE A 636 14.94 -12.40 1.25
N ALA A 637 13.70 -12.34 0.74
CA ALA A 637 12.63 -13.27 1.10
C ALA A 637 12.92 -14.73 0.71
N SER A 638 13.78 -14.97 -0.30
CA SER A 638 14.18 -16.30 -0.75
C SER A 638 15.37 -16.89 0.01
N ARG A 639 15.93 -16.15 0.96
CA ARG A 639 17.14 -16.51 1.70
C ARG A 639 16.91 -16.72 3.20
N VAL A 640 15.71 -16.41 3.69
CA VAL A 640 15.42 -16.43 5.13
C VAL A 640 15.53 -17.83 5.72
N ALA A 641 14.90 -18.85 5.12
CA ALA A 641 15.00 -20.21 5.63
C ALA A 641 16.44 -20.74 5.64
N ALA A 642 17.26 -20.34 4.66
CA ALA A 642 18.68 -20.67 4.63
C ALA A 642 19.46 -20.00 5.77
N SER A 643 19.18 -18.73 6.10
CA SER A 643 19.76 -18.04 7.26
C SER A 643 19.43 -18.79 8.56
N LEU A 644 18.17 -19.20 8.74
CA LEU A 644 17.75 -19.96 9.93
C LEU A 644 18.48 -21.31 10.04
N LEU A 645 18.62 -22.04 8.92
CA LEU A 645 19.31 -23.31 8.87
C LEU A 645 20.81 -23.17 9.15
N ASN A 646 21.45 -22.12 8.66
CA ASN A 646 22.85 -21.82 8.99
C ASN A 646 23.02 -21.52 10.47
N ALA A 647 22.14 -20.71 11.06
CA ALA A 647 22.19 -20.34 12.48
C ALA A 647 21.93 -21.52 13.44
N ILE A 648 21.31 -22.60 12.97
CA ILE A 648 21.11 -23.85 13.74
C ILE A 648 22.06 -24.98 13.31
N GLU A 649 23.05 -24.66 12.43
CA GLU A 649 24.03 -25.62 11.91
C GLU A 649 23.43 -26.84 11.19
N LEU A 650 22.41 -26.59 10.35
CA LEU A 650 21.79 -27.56 9.45
C LEU A 650 21.90 -27.14 7.99
N SER A 651 23.06 -26.58 7.60
CA SER A 651 23.32 -26.08 6.25
C SER A 651 23.21 -27.16 5.17
N GLU A 652 23.34 -28.44 5.52
CA GLU A 652 23.10 -29.60 4.64
C GLU A 652 21.66 -29.71 4.10
N LEU A 653 20.72 -28.95 4.66
CA LEU A 653 19.33 -28.84 4.22
C LEU A 653 19.08 -27.60 3.35
N VAL A 654 20.12 -26.82 3.03
CA VAL A 654 20.07 -25.70 2.09
C VAL A 654 20.51 -26.20 0.70
N THR A 655 19.66 -26.04 -0.28
CA THR A 655 19.92 -26.41 -1.68
C THR A 655 19.97 -25.17 -2.57
N TYR A 656 20.63 -25.26 -3.71
CA TYR A 656 20.88 -24.12 -4.61
C TYR A 656 20.08 -24.22 -5.91
N THR A 657 19.71 -25.43 -6.32
CA THR A 657 18.98 -25.68 -7.55
C THR A 657 17.69 -26.47 -7.28
N LYS A 658 16.74 -26.39 -8.21
CA LYS A 658 15.50 -27.20 -8.18
C LYS A 658 15.80 -28.70 -8.08
N LYS A 659 16.80 -29.15 -8.83
CA LYS A 659 17.16 -30.57 -8.89
C LYS A 659 17.83 -31.05 -7.60
N GLU A 660 18.68 -30.23 -6.98
CA GLU A 660 19.23 -30.53 -5.66
C GLU A 660 18.14 -30.62 -4.60
N TYR A 661 17.17 -29.70 -4.62
CA TYR A 661 16.03 -29.71 -3.68
C TYR A 661 15.21 -30.98 -3.84
N GLU A 662 14.82 -31.35 -5.07
CA GLU A 662 14.08 -32.57 -5.36
C GLU A 662 14.87 -33.81 -4.95
N ASN A 663 16.14 -33.93 -5.34
CA ASN A 663 17.00 -35.07 -5.01
C ASN A 663 17.19 -35.21 -3.50
N LYS A 664 17.40 -34.09 -2.78
CA LYS A 664 17.58 -34.11 -1.32
C LYS A 664 16.32 -34.57 -0.61
N ALA A 665 15.12 -34.13 -1.06
CA ALA A 665 13.86 -34.60 -0.51
C ALA A 665 13.67 -36.12 -0.72
N ILE A 666 14.01 -36.63 -1.91
CA ILE A 666 13.95 -38.07 -2.23
C ILE A 666 14.97 -38.88 -1.38
N GLU A 667 16.20 -38.35 -1.30
CA GLU A 667 17.24 -38.97 -0.45
C GLU A 667 16.77 -39.14 0.98
N LEU A 668 16.25 -38.08 1.60
CA LEU A 668 15.82 -38.09 3.00
C LEU A 668 14.59 -38.99 3.22
N ALA A 669 13.71 -39.08 2.23
CA ALA A 669 12.54 -39.96 2.34
C ALA A 669 12.89 -41.45 2.20
N ASN A 670 13.93 -41.79 1.42
CA ASN A 670 14.36 -43.16 1.19
C ASN A 670 15.44 -43.65 2.21
N ASN A 671 16.03 -42.72 2.99
CA ASN A 671 17.08 -43.06 3.96
C ASN A 671 16.67 -42.64 5.39
N PRO A 672 15.89 -43.50 6.10
CA PRO A 672 15.40 -43.17 7.44
C PRO A 672 16.51 -42.90 8.46
N ASN A 673 17.69 -43.53 8.30
CA ASN A 673 18.83 -43.32 9.20
C ASN A 673 19.37 -41.88 9.07
N THR A 674 19.60 -41.40 7.85
CA THR A 674 20.05 -40.02 7.59
C THR A 674 19.05 -39.00 8.14
N LEU A 675 17.76 -39.21 7.90
CA LEU A 675 16.72 -38.35 8.47
C LEU A 675 16.72 -38.34 9.99
N LYS A 676 16.89 -39.50 10.60
CA LYS A 676 16.99 -39.65 12.09
C LYS A 676 18.21 -38.92 12.65
N GLU A 677 19.35 -39.00 11.98
CA GLU A 677 20.58 -38.28 12.37
C GLU A 677 20.33 -36.77 12.32
N ILE A 678 19.70 -36.26 11.24
CA ILE A 678 19.33 -34.83 11.10
C ILE A 678 18.34 -34.42 12.21
N LYS A 679 17.31 -35.21 12.49
CA LYS A 679 16.37 -34.96 13.59
C LYS A 679 17.08 -34.93 14.96
N ASN A 680 18.02 -35.81 15.20
CA ASN A 680 18.82 -35.84 16.42
C ASN A 680 19.72 -34.59 16.53
N LYS A 681 20.39 -34.24 15.44
CA LYS A 681 21.20 -32.99 15.34
C LYS A 681 20.35 -31.75 15.63
N LEU A 682 19.17 -31.62 14.99
CA LEU A 682 18.23 -30.56 15.23
C LEU A 682 17.79 -30.49 16.70
N ASN A 683 17.42 -31.61 17.29
CA ASN A 683 16.98 -31.70 18.70
C ASN A 683 18.05 -31.22 19.68
N LYS A 684 19.33 -31.50 19.41
CA LYS A 684 20.46 -30.97 20.17
C LYS A 684 20.65 -29.46 19.89
N ASN A 685 20.72 -29.08 18.61
CA ASN A 685 21.13 -27.75 18.18
C ASN A 685 20.10 -26.66 18.55
N ARG A 686 18.79 -26.97 18.57
CA ARG A 686 17.76 -25.97 18.94
C ARG A 686 17.93 -25.46 20.38
N HIS A 687 18.68 -26.12 21.23
CA HIS A 687 18.95 -25.69 22.61
C HIS A 687 20.36 -25.15 22.82
N THR A 688 21.27 -25.36 21.86
CA THR A 688 22.69 -25.04 22.01
C THR A 688 23.23 -24.07 20.99
N LYS A 689 22.51 -23.85 19.88
CA LYS A 689 22.96 -22.98 18.78
C LYS A 689 22.24 -21.63 18.78
N PRO A 690 22.77 -20.61 18.10
CA PRO A 690 22.30 -19.23 18.19
C PRO A 690 20.83 -19.01 17.83
N LEU A 691 20.25 -19.77 16.88
CA LEU A 691 18.93 -19.52 16.30
C LEU A 691 17.83 -19.27 17.35
N PHE A 692 17.83 -20.03 18.45
CA PHE A 692 16.83 -19.91 19.51
C PHE A 692 17.40 -19.34 20.81
N ASN A 693 18.60 -18.75 20.77
CA ASN A 693 19.18 -18.05 21.91
C ASN A 693 18.77 -16.57 21.90
N THR A 694 17.56 -16.28 22.37
CA THR A 694 17.02 -14.91 22.39
C THR A 694 17.92 -13.94 23.14
N LYS A 695 18.56 -14.38 24.25
CA LYS A 695 19.46 -13.52 25.04
C LYS A 695 20.70 -13.10 24.24
N LEU A 696 21.34 -14.04 23.54
CA LEU A 696 22.47 -13.76 22.67
C LEU A 696 22.06 -12.77 21.56
N PHE A 697 20.93 -13.05 20.91
CA PHE A 697 20.41 -12.17 19.88
C PHE A 697 20.15 -10.75 20.41
N THR A 698 19.52 -10.62 21.58
CA THR A 698 19.24 -9.32 22.21
C THR A 698 20.53 -8.55 22.49
N ASN A 699 21.54 -9.20 23.02
CA ASN A 699 22.85 -8.58 23.28
C ASN A 699 23.49 -8.07 21.97
N ASN A 700 23.44 -8.85 20.90
CA ASN A 700 23.97 -8.47 19.60
C ASN A 700 23.19 -7.29 18.98
N LEU A 701 21.87 -7.29 19.11
CA LEU A 701 21.03 -6.17 18.63
C LEU A 701 21.28 -4.89 19.44
N GLU A 702 21.46 -4.99 20.74
CA GLU A 702 21.83 -3.87 21.60
C GLU A 702 23.20 -3.29 21.24
N MET A 703 24.20 -4.16 20.95
CA MET A 703 25.49 -3.70 20.40
C MET A 703 25.32 -2.97 19.07
N ALA A 704 24.41 -3.43 18.20
CA ALA A 704 24.07 -2.72 16.97
C ALA A 704 23.51 -1.33 17.26
N TYR A 705 22.53 -1.22 18.16
CA TYR A 705 21.92 0.05 18.54
C TYR A 705 22.94 1.00 19.18
N LEU A 706 23.83 0.51 20.02
CA LEU A 706 24.91 1.33 20.60
C LEU A 706 25.85 1.86 19.51
N LYS A 707 26.34 1.00 18.60
CA LYS A 707 27.25 1.40 17.51
C LYS A 707 26.62 2.44 16.58
N ILE A 708 25.35 2.27 16.18
CA ILE A 708 24.69 3.24 15.32
C ILE A 708 24.41 4.56 16.04
N TYR A 709 24.11 4.52 17.35
CA TYR A 709 23.92 5.68 18.18
C TYR A 709 25.22 6.46 18.40
N GLU A 710 26.33 5.79 18.70
CA GLU A 710 27.67 6.39 18.80
C GLU A 710 28.05 7.11 17.51
N LYS A 711 27.85 6.47 16.34
CA LYS A 711 28.09 7.11 15.03
C LYS A 711 27.27 8.39 14.85
N TYR A 712 26.00 8.38 15.27
CA TYR A 712 25.15 9.56 15.21
C TYR A 712 25.68 10.68 16.12
N VAL A 713 26.04 10.37 17.35
CA VAL A 713 26.61 11.34 18.33
C VAL A 713 27.91 11.94 17.79
N ASP A 714 28.76 11.11 17.18
CA ASP A 714 30.02 11.51 16.54
C ASP A 714 29.82 12.29 15.22
N ASN A 715 28.60 12.55 14.77
CA ASN A 715 28.28 13.17 13.47
C ASN A 715 28.82 12.39 12.25
N LYS A 716 29.03 11.09 12.38
CA LYS A 716 29.43 10.22 11.27
C LYS A 716 28.23 9.85 10.40
N LYS A 717 28.42 9.79 9.09
CA LYS A 717 27.38 9.31 8.18
C LYS A 717 27.12 7.81 8.41
N PRO A 718 25.88 7.33 8.21
CA PRO A 718 25.58 5.91 8.21
C PRO A 718 26.45 5.15 7.19
N ASP A 719 26.97 3.98 7.60
CA ASP A 719 27.69 3.01 6.76
C ASP A 719 27.30 1.59 7.20
N ASN A 720 27.72 0.58 6.45
CA ASN A 720 27.49 -0.81 6.84
C ASN A 720 28.26 -1.14 8.12
N ILE A 721 27.59 -1.85 9.04
CA ILE A 721 28.14 -2.22 10.36
C ILE A 721 28.11 -3.73 10.49
N GLU A 722 29.20 -4.32 10.96
CA GLU A 722 29.27 -5.74 11.31
C GLU A 722 29.32 -5.91 12.84
N ILE A 723 28.41 -6.70 13.36
CA ILE A 723 28.37 -7.09 14.77
C ILE A 723 29.14 -8.44 14.89
N LYS A 724 30.06 -8.48 15.82
CA LYS A 724 30.93 -9.64 16.05
C LYS A 724 30.63 -10.29 17.40
#